data_8b37683f1796e7d9b40e4c084112e673
#
_entry.id   8b37683f1796e7d9b40e4c084112e673
#
_cell.length_a   1.000
_cell.length_b   1.000
_cell.length_c   1.000
_cell.angle_alpha   90.00
_cell.angle_beta   90.00
_cell.angle_gamma   90.00
#
_symmetry.space_group_name_H-M   'P 1'
#
loop_
_entity.id
_entity.type
_entity.pdbx_description
1 polymer ?
#
loop_
_entity_poly.entity_id
_entity_poly.type
_entity_poly.pdbx_seq_one_letter_code
_entity_poly.pdbx_strand_id
1 'polypeptide(L)'
;MESDLAAFKAKRNLTTRLMNKARREFYSNFIDENSGDQKKLFRASQRLFNRTMDDGLPPNLDSRTFSNDLGKFFVQKIDTIRTQLDTDQQTDSHAEDDTSSADETVPPFSTFTMLSVRDVKQLIQNSALKSCPLDPMPSALVSKCEDLLPVLTKIVNNSLQSGCFPEIWKEALVFPLLKKPGLDVIFKNFRPVSNLSFVSKLIERAAFNQIHGHLVCNNLYPVAQSAYRRNHSTETALLKVMNDILLNMNKEHVTILVLLDLSAAFDTVDHSILFNRLSSKFGLNGTALAWFRSYLSGRSQRVSVRGAVSDKFDLRYGVPQGSCLGPLLFTIYASTMFDVVEKHLPTVHCYADDSQLYISFSPKAHSGQADAVASTEHCIQDIRQWMSQDRLLMNDAKTELLLIGTRQQLAKITIDGITVGHSVITPLSPVRNLGVWLDSNLSMGDHITKTSSAAFYYLYNIRRIRKYLSKKCTETLIHAFISSRLDYCNSLLYGLPAYQIQKLQRVQNSAARLVFEESKFCHITPLLRALHWLPVVYRIVFKISLLTFKAIHKLAPTYISELVSLKDTGGRYNLRLNNGKLLNIPSCKSLSTLGDRSFYMAAPKLWNDLPLFIRNISSVNVFKKALKTHLFQKAFPS
;
A
#
# COMPACT_ATOMS: atom_id res chain seq x y z
N MET A 1 -36.65 -20.27 -53.71
CA MET A 1 -36.70 -20.59 -52.26
C MET A 1 -35.42 -21.22 -51.70
N GLU A 2 -34.90 -22.39 -52.21
CA GLU A 2 -33.65 -22.97 -51.69
C GLU A 2 -32.41 -22.13 -51.98
N SER A 3 -32.31 -21.53 -53.19
CA SER A 3 -31.19 -20.62 -53.54
C SER A 3 -31.16 -19.38 -52.68
N ASP A 4 -32.33 -18.82 -52.33
CA ASP A 4 -32.44 -17.61 -51.51
C ASP A 4 -32.05 -17.90 -50.04
N LEU A 5 -32.42 -19.05 -49.56
CA LEU A 5 -32.02 -19.55 -48.22
C LEU A 5 -30.52 -19.77 -48.12
N ALA A 6 -29.90 -20.31 -49.18
CA ALA A 6 -28.45 -20.52 -49.25
C ALA A 6 -27.71 -19.16 -49.29
N ALA A 7 -28.19 -18.21 -50.12
CA ALA A 7 -27.65 -16.87 -50.21
C ALA A 7 -27.78 -16.09 -48.88
N PHE A 8 -28.92 -16.20 -48.19
CA PHE A 8 -29.13 -15.64 -46.87
C PHE A 8 -28.14 -16.18 -45.84
N LYS A 9 -28.01 -17.54 -45.78
CA LYS A 9 -27.05 -18.19 -44.87
C LYS A 9 -25.61 -17.73 -45.14
N ALA A 10 -25.19 -17.63 -46.40
CA ALA A 10 -23.87 -17.18 -46.79
C ALA A 10 -23.63 -15.72 -46.35
N LYS A 11 -24.56 -14.79 -46.61
CA LYS A 11 -24.46 -13.38 -46.18
C LYS A 11 -24.44 -13.24 -44.68
N ARG A 12 -25.32 -13.95 -43.95
CA ARG A 12 -25.34 -13.99 -42.49
C ARG A 12 -23.99 -14.45 -41.91
N ASN A 13 -23.43 -15.55 -42.47
CA ASN A 13 -22.16 -16.09 -42.01
C ASN A 13 -21.01 -15.11 -42.31
N LEU A 14 -21.00 -14.43 -43.45
CA LEU A 14 -20.03 -13.39 -43.80
C LEU A 14 -20.12 -12.22 -42.82
N THR A 15 -21.33 -11.69 -42.56
CA THR A 15 -21.56 -10.60 -41.61
C THR A 15 -21.05 -10.96 -40.22
N THR A 16 -21.39 -12.17 -39.74
CA THR A 16 -20.92 -12.69 -38.45
C THR A 16 -19.38 -12.77 -38.40
N ARG A 17 -18.74 -13.23 -39.50
CA ARG A 17 -17.26 -13.29 -39.61
C ARG A 17 -16.64 -11.90 -39.57
N LEU A 18 -17.18 -10.92 -40.30
CA LEU A 18 -16.68 -9.56 -40.32
C LEU A 18 -16.86 -8.87 -38.94
N MET A 19 -18.03 -9.01 -38.31
CA MET A 19 -18.26 -8.52 -36.96
C MET A 19 -17.29 -9.11 -35.93
N ASN A 20 -17.03 -10.43 -36.01
CA ASN A 20 -16.08 -11.07 -35.11
C ASN A 20 -14.64 -10.62 -35.36
N LYS A 21 -14.26 -10.37 -36.63
CA LYS A 21 -12.96 -9.81 -37.00
C LYS A 21 -12.81 -8.40 -36.41
N ALA A 22 -13.75 -7.51 -36.64
CA ALA A 22 -13.74 -6.15 -36.09
C ALA A 22 -13.67 -6.14 -34.56
N ARG A 23 -14.42 -7.02 -33.90
CA ARG A 23 -14.34 -7.18 -32.43
C ARG A 23 -12.94 -7.64 -31.98
N ARG A 24 -12.32 -8.59 -32.67
CA ARG A 24 -10.96 -9.05 -32.33
C ARG A 24 -9.93 -7.92 -32.47
N GLU A 25 -10.00 -7.16 -33.54
CA GLU A 25 -9.12 -6.02 -33.78
C GLU A 25 -9.32 -4.95 -32.70
N PHE A 26 -10.57 -4.59 -32.40
CA PHE A 26 -10.90 -3.63 -31.36
C PHE A 26 -10.36 -4.07 -29.97
N TYR A 27 -10.64 -5.28 -29.55
CA TYR A 27 -10.20 -5.77 -28.22
C TYR A 27 -8.67 -5.89 -28.14
N SER A 28 -8.00 -6.34 -29.20
CA SER A 28 -6.53 -6.44 -29.22
C SER A 28 -5.89 -5.07 -29.11
N ASN A 29 -6.28 -4.12 -29.97
CA ASN A 29 -5.74 -2.76 -29.96
C ASN A 29 -6.02 -2.08 -28.61
N PHE A 30 -7.24 -2.21 -28.10
CA PHE A 30 -7.62 -1.64 -26.82
C PHE A 30 -6.80 -2.16 -25.63
N ILE A 31 -6.47 -3.46 -25.61
CA ILE A 31 -5.63 -4.05 -24.56
C ILE A 31 -4.17 -3.64 -24.75
N ASP A 32 -3.65 -3.66 -25.98
CA ASP A 32 -2.26 -3.31 -26.27
C ASP A 32 -1.97 -1.84 -25.96
N GLU A 33 -2.87 -0.91 -26.30
CA GLU A 33 -2.77 0.52 -25.98
C GLU A 33 -2.75 0.80 -24.46
N ASN A 34 -3.41 -0.04 -23.67
CA ASN A 34 -3.50 0.12 -22.22
C ASN A 34 -2.54 -0.81 -21.43
N SER A 35 -1.80 -1.70 -22.09
CA SER A 35 -0.96 -2.72 -21.46
C SER A 35 0.23 -2.15 -20.69
N GLY A 36 0.72 -0.96 -21.06
CA GLY A 36 1.84 -0.27 -20.42
C GLY A 36 1.54 0.25 -19.00
N ASP A 37 0.27 0.37 -18.62
CA ASP A 37 -0.15 0.84 -17.29
C ASP A 37 -1.26 -0.07 -16.74
N GLN A 38 -0.95 -0.81 -15.69
CA GLN A 38 -1.88 -1.75 -15.06
C GLN A 38 -3.18 -1.08 -14.56
N LYS A 39 -3.11 0.20 -14.12
CA LYS A 39 -4.31 0.94 -13.69
C LYS A 39 -5.16 1.34 -14.88
N LYS A 40 -4.54 1.74 -15.98
CA LYS A 40 -5.26 2.04 -17.24
C LYS A 40 -5.91 0.77 -17.78
N LEU A 41 -5.16 -0.33 -17.84
CA LEU A 41 -5.68 -1.63 -18.28
C LEU A 41 -6.85 -2.08 -17.40
N PHE A 42 -6.75 -1.92 -16.08
CA PHE A 42 -7.84 -2.25 -15.16
C PHE A 42 -9.12 -1.44 -15.44
N ARG A 43 -9.01 -0.11 -15.57
CA ARG A 43 -10.14 0.78 -15.89
C ARG A 43 -10.73 0.48 -17.27
N ALA A 44 -9.87 0.30 -18.26
CA ALA A 44 -10.28 -0.04 -19.60
C ALA A 44 -11.03 -1.37 -19.63
N SER A 45 -10.54 -2.39 -18.94
CA SER A 45 -11.16 -3.71 -18.89
C SER A 45 -12.52 -3.72 -18.16
N GLN A 46 -12.78 -2.81 -17.24
CA GLN A 46 -14.11 -2.66 -16.63
C GLN A 46 -15.18 -2.34 -17.71
N ARG A 47 -14.83 -1.52 -18.70
CA ARG A 47 -15.71 -1.26 -19.86
C ARG A 47 -15.93 -2.51 -20.71
N LEU A 48 -14.89 -3.33 -20.90
CA LEU A 48 -14.98 -4.59 -21.64
C LEU A 48 -15.87 -5.62 -20.93
N PHE A 49 -15.98 -5.56 -19.61
CA PHE A 49 -16.83 -6.45 -18.82
C PHE A 49 -18.27 -5.95 -18.68
N ASN A 50 -18.69 -4.98 -19.52
CA ASN A 50 -20.03 -4.35 -19.49
C ASN A 50 -20.39 -3.78 -18.10
N ARG A 51 -19.41 -3.37 -17.32
CA ARG A 51 -19.67 -2.48 -16.21
C ARG A 51 -19.74 -1.08 -16.79
N THR A 52 -20.96 -0.56 -16.91
CA THR A 52 -21.16 0.87 -17.06
C THR A 52 -20.33 1.52 -15.96
N MET A 53 -19.44 2.41 -16.33
CA MET A 53 -18.79 3.31 -15.37
C MET A 53 -19.89 4.34 -15.00
N ASP A 54 -20.93 3.85 -14.35
CA ASP A 54 -21.89 4.69 -13.68
C ASP A 54 -21.11 5.37 -12.55
N ASP A 55 -21.13 6.68 -12.55
CA ASP A 55 -20.53 7.47 -11.47
C ASP A 55 -21.27 7.25 -10.14
N GLY A 56 -22.32 6.41 -10.16
CA GLY A 56 -23.17 6.10 -9.03
C GLY A 56 -24.08 7.27 -8.63
N LEU A 57 -24.05 8.35 -9.39
CA LEU A 57 -24.85 9.54 -9.12
C LEU A 57 -26.19 9.46 -9.85
N PRO A 58 -27.30 9.96 -9.27
CA PRO A 58 -28.60 10.00 -9.92
C PRO A 58 -28.54 10.72 -11.28
N PRO A 59 -29.27 10.25 -12.31
CA PRO A 59 -29.21 10.84 -13.65
C PRO A 59 -29.71 12.30 -13.67
N ASN A 60 -30.68 12.66 -12.83
CA ASN A 60 -31.30 13.98 -12.76
C ASN A 60 -30.66 14.91 -11.72
N LEU A 61 -29.42 14.62 -11.28
CA LEU A 61 -28.73 15.42 -10.29
C LEU A 61 -28.36 16.79 -10.87
N ASP A 62 -28.73 17.88 -10.20
CA ASP A 62 -28.13 19.19 -10.47
C ASP A 62 -26.67 19.18 -10.00
N SER A 63 -25.78 19.00 -10.97
CA SER A 63 -24.36 18.84 -10.73
C SER A 63 -23.71 20.09 -10.10
N ARG A 64 -24.22 21.27 -10.35
CA ARG A 64 -23.66 22.53 -9.80
C ARG A 64 -24.03 22.68 -8.33
N THR A 65 -25.29 22.52 -7.98
CA THR A 65 -25.74 22.55 -6.58
C THR A 65 -25.09 21.44 -5.77
N PHE A 66 -25.05 20.21 -6.29
CA PHE A 66 -24.41 19.09 -5.62
C PHE A 66 -22.92 19.32 -5.40
N SER A 67 -22.19 19.92 -6.37
CA SER A 67 -20.78 20.26 -6.21
C SER A 67 -20.55 21.27 -5.10
N ASN A 68 -21.42 22.30 -5.00
CA ASN A 68 -21.35 23.31 -3.95
C ASN A 68 -21.63 22.71 -2.57
N ASP A 69 -22.70 21.94 -2.44
CA ASP A 69 -23.09 21.34 -1.16
C ASP A 69 -22.04 20.34 -0.67
N LEU A 70 -21.46 19.57 -1.59
CA LEU A 70 -20.39 18.64 -1.26
C LEU A 70 -19.08 19.39 -0.85
N GLY A 71 -18.79 20.52 -1.51
CA GLY A 71 -17.68 21.40 -1.15
C GLY A 71 -17.83 21.98 0.26
N LYS A 72 -19.03 22.48 0.58
CA LYS A 72 -19.39 22.94 1.93
C LYS A 72 -19.24 21.82 2.95
N PHE A 73 -19.77 20.62 2.64
CA PHE A 73 -19.66 19.46 3.51
C PHE A 73 -18.21 19.09 3.84
N PHE A 74 -17.31 19.10 2.85
CA PHE A 74 -15.90 18.77 3.10
C PHE A 74 -15.24 19.75 4.06
N VAL A 75 -15.50 21.04 3.96
CA VAL A 75 -14.96 22.06 4.88
C VAL A 75 -15.62 21.93 6.26
N GLN A 76 -16.96 21.93 6.33
CA GLN A 76 -17.68 21.85 7.59
C GLN A 76 -17.35 20.60 8.40
N LYS A 77 -17.10 19.46 7.73
CA LYS A 77 -16.68 18.23 8.39
C LYS A 77 -15.40 18.43 9.19
N ILE A 78 -14.42 19.16 8.66
CA ILE A 78 -13.15 19.42 9.35
C ILE A 78 -13.35 20.40 10.49
N ASP A 79 -14.13 21.44 10.28
CA ASP A 79 -14.48 22.41 11.34
C ASP A 79 -15.21 21.70 12.50
N THR A 80 -16.13 20.77 12.20
CA THR A 80 -16.82 19.95 13.23
C THR A 80 -15.84 19.09 14.01
N ILE A 81 -14.90 18.39 13.35
CA ILE A 81 -13.88 17.59 14.02
C ILE A 81 -13.02 18.48 14.93
N ARG A 82 -12.64 19.68 14.47
CA ARG A 82 -11.85 20.62 15.25
C ARG A 82 -12.60 21.10 16.50
N THR A 83 -13.85 21.52 16.34
CA THR A 83 -14.67 21.94 17.48
C THR A 83 -14.85 20.81 18.51
N GLN A 84 -15.03 19.59 18.06
CA GLN A 84 -15.10 18.42 18.95
C GLN A 84 -13.80 18.26 19.75
N LEU A 85 -12.63 18.31 19.08
CA LEU A 85 -11.33 18.17 19.74
C LEU A 85 -11.03 19.33 20.71
N ASP A 86 -11.48 20.56 20.41
CA ASP A 86 -11.34 21.71 21.29
C ASP A 86 -12.20 21.57 22.56
N THR A 87 -13.40 20.98 22.42
CA THR A 87 -14.29 20.70 23.57
C THR A 87 -13.70 19.62 24.47
N ASP A 88 -13.16 18.54 23.89
CA ASP A 88 -12.56 17.44 24.64
C ASP A 88 -11.31 17.89 25.43
N GLN A 89 -10.53 18.85 24.91
CA GLN A 89 -9.35 19.41 25.60
C GLN A 89 -9.70 20.29 26.79
N GLN A 90 -10.84 20.94 26.81
CA GLN A 90 -11.26 21.78 27.96
C GLN A 90 -11.62 20.97 29.19
N THR A 91 -11.94 19.68 29.04
CA THR A 91 -12.25 18.77 30.15
C THR A 91 -11.02 18.15 30.80
N ASP A 92 -9.87 18.11 30.09
CA ASP A 92 -8.61 17.48 30.55
C ASP A 92 -7.51 18.53 30.77
N SER A 93 -7.73 19.48 31.73
CA SER A 93 -6.79 20.56 32.05
C SER A 93 -5.63 20.11 32.96
N HIS A 94 -4.82 19.17 32.53
CA HIS A 94 -3.47 18.89 33.05
C HIS A 94 -2.54 18.49 31.91
N ALA A 95 -2.26 19.45 31.00
CA ALA A 95 -1.17 19.31 30.06
C ALA A 95 0.08 19.95 30.68
N GLU A 96 0.97 19.16 31.21
CA GLU A 96 2.36 19.55 31.39
C GLU A 96 2.95 19.81 30.02
N ASP A 97 3.51 20.99 29.83
CA ASP A 97 4.29 21.39 28.67
C ASP A 97 5.53 20.50 28.63
N ASP A 98 5.42 19.37 27.94
CA ASP A 98 6.54 18.46 27.71
C ASP A 98 7.48 19.14 26.68
N THR A 99 8.25 20.11 27.17
CA THR A 99 9.47 20.56 26.51
C THR A 99 10.44 19.38 26.54
N SER A 100 10.23 18.44 25.62
CA SER A 100 11.16 17.35 25.39
C SER A 100 12.53 17.95 25.10
N SER A 101 13.48 17.61 25.97
CA SER A 101 14.91 17.86 25.85
C SER A 101 15.34 17.71 24.39
N ALA A 102 15.95 18.77 23.86
CA ALA A 102 16.65 18.75 22.58
C ALA A 102 17.85 17.80 22.71
N ASP A 103 17.59 16.51 22.51
CA ASP A 103 18.63 15.50 22.41
C ASP A 103 18.99 15.30 20.94
N GLU A 104 20.28 15.37 20.68
CA GLU A 104 21.00 15.28 19.40
C GLU A 104 20.67 16.40 18.40
N THR A 105 21.68 17.19 18.09
CA THR A 105 21.62 18.25 17.06
C THR A 105 21.34 17.61 15.69
N VAL A 106 20.05 17.56 15.33
CA VAL A 106 19.63 17.14 13.99
C VAL A 106 20.31 18.04 12.96
N PRO A 107 21.01 17.50 11.94
CA PRO A 107 21.65 18.31 10.93
C PRO A 107 20.66 19.29 10.29
N PRO A 108 20.98 20.59 10.20
CA PRO A 108 20.06 21.59 9.70
C PRO A 108 19.84 21.44 8.19
N PHE A 109 18.59 21.62 7.74
CA PHE A 109 18.21 21.74 6.34
C PHE A 109 17.59 23.13 6.12
N SER A 110 18.42 24.11 5.74
CA SER A 110 18.02 25.52 5.68
C SER A 110 17.60 25.99 4.30
N THR A 111 18.15 25.38 3.24
CA THR A 111 17.96 25.81 1.85
C THR A 111 17.86 24.60 0.92
N PHE A 112 17.13 24.78 -0.18
CA PHE A 112 17.10 23.81 -1.26
C PHE A 112 18.25 24.02 -2.24
N THR A 113 18.80 22.93 -2.75
CA THR A 113 19.79 22.94 -3.83
C THR A 113 19.10 23.21 -5.17
N MET A 114 19.75 23.99 -6.03
CA MET A 114 19.27 24.24 -7.41
C MET A 114 19.32 22.97 -8.25
N LEU A 115 18.28 22.79 -9.06
CA LEU A 115 18.21 21.69 -10.03
C LEU A 115 18.76 22.16 -11.38
N SER A 116 19.50 21.25 -12.06
CA SER A 116 19.87 21.45 -13.44
C SER A 116 18.69 21.16 -14.38
N VAL A 117 18.78 21.61 -15.63
CA VAL A 117 17.79 21.28 -16.68
C VAL A 117 17.65 19.76 -16.85
N ARG A 118 18.76 19.01 -16.69
CA ARG A 118 18.77 17.54 -16.75
C ARG A 118 17.97 16.92 -15.60
N ASP A 119 18.10 17.46 -14.40
CA ASP A 119 17.34 16.97 -13.24
C ASP A 119 15.84 17.19 -13.41
N VAL A 120 15.44 18.36 -13.91
CA VAL A 120 14.03 18.67 -14.18
C VAL A 120 13.48 17.79 -15.31
N LYS A 121 14.26 17.54 -16.39
CA LYS A 121 13.89 16.57 -17.44
C LYS A 121 13.63 15.18 -16.85
N GLN A 122 14.48 14.73 -15.94
CA GLN A 122 14.32 13.43 -15.27
C GLN A 122 13.09 13.41 -14.33
N LEU A 123 12.80 14.50 -13.62
CA LEU A 123 11.58 14.63 -12.83
C LEU A 123 10.33 14.51 -13.69
N ILE A 124 10.29 15.16 -14.85
CA ILE A 124 9.18 15.09 -15.82
C ILE A 124 9.01 13.67 -16.34
N GLN A 125 10.09 13.01 -16.77
CA GLN A 125 10.06 11.64 -17.29
C GLN A 125 9.55 10.63 -16.26
N ASN A 126 9.88 10.82 -14.98
CA ASN A 126 9.44 9.98 -13.88
C ASN A 126 8.05 10.37 -13.34
N SER A 127 7.41 11.40 -13.87
CA SER A 127 6.11 11.88 -13.43
C SER A 127 4.98 11.20 -14.19
N ALA A 128 3.88 10.91 -13.49
CA ALA A 128 2.66 10.44 -14.14
C ALA A 128 2.05 11.59 -14.96
N LEU A 129 1.92 11.38 -16.26
CA LEU A 129 1.34 12.36 -17.19
C LEU A 129 -0.20 12.36 -17.07
N LYS A 130 -0.71 12.97 -16.00
CA LYS A 130 -2.13 13.20 -15.79
C LYS A 130 -2.43 14.66 -16.00
N SER A 131 -3.28 14.96 -16.96
CA SER A 131 -3.78 16.32 -17.17
C SER A 131 -4.72 16.74 -16.04
N CYS A 132 -4.55 17.97 -15.57
CA CYS A 132 -5.49 18.65 -14.69
C CYS A 132 -6.24 19.71 -15.53
N PRO A 133 -7.56 19.88 -15.36
CA PRO A 133 -8.28 20.96 -16.03
C PRO A 133 -7.78 22.36 -15.68
N LEU A 134 -7.03 22.51 -14.59
CA LEU A 134 -6.38 23.76 -14.20
C LEU A 134 -5.06 24.01 -14.95
N ASP A 135 -4.54 23.00 -15.69
CA ASP A 135 -3.33 23.18 -16.48
C ASP A 135 -3.67 23.89 -17.79
N PRO A 136 -2.94 24.97 -18.15
CA PRO A 136 -3.13 25.67 -19.44
C PRO A 136 -2.71 24.79 -20.63
N MET A 137 -1.89 23.78 -20.38
CA MET A 137 -1.34 22.88 -21.39
C MET A 137 -1.37 21.43 -20.90
N PRO A 138 -1.76 20.45 -21.74
CA PRO A 138 -1.73 19.04 -21.38
C PRO A 138 -0.35 18.56 -20.96
N SER A 139 -0.24 17.86 -19.86
CA SER A 139 1.04 17.36 -19.32
C SER A 139 1.82 16.47 -20.32
N ALA A 140 1.12 15.76 -21.21
CA ALA A 140 1.73 14.97 -22.28
C ALA A 140 2.45 15.84 -23.31
N LEU A 141 1.96 17.06 -23.58
CA LEU A 141 2.61 18.02 -24.47
C LEU A 141 3.82 18.64 -23.78
N VAL A 142 3.66 19.07 -22.52
CA VAL A 142 4.76 19.61 -21.70
C VAL A 142 5.94 18.62 -21.63
N SER A 143 5.65 17.33 -21.49
CA SER A 143 6.69 16.30 -21.41
C SER A 143 7.48 16.07 -22.71
N LYS A 144 6.96 16.51 -23.85
CA LYS A 144 7.58 16.33 -25.18
C LYS A 144 8.25 17.59 -25.69
N CYS A 145 7.94 18.75 -25.12
CA CYS A 145 8.49 20.04 -25.55
C CYS A 145 9.77 20.34 -24.78
N GLU A 146 10.92 20.13 -25.41
CA GLU A 146 12.23 20.35 -24.78
C GLU A 146 12.52 21.83 -24.54
N ASP A 147 12.00 22.73 -25.37
CA ASP A 147 12.17 24.18 -25.24
C ASP A 147 11.54 24.77 -23.97
N LEU A 148 10.59 24.06 -23.36
CA LEU A 148 10.00 24.45 -22.07
C LEU A 148 10.90 24.10 -20.88
N LEU A 149 11.88 23.21 -21.03
CA LEU A 149 12.70 22.74 -19.91
C LEU A 149 13.47 23.86 -19.19
N PRO A 150 14.13 24.82 -19.88
CA PRO A 150 14.79 25.93 -19.20
C PRO A 150 13.81 26.79 -18.39
N VAL A 151 12.63 27.06 -18.95
CA VAL A 151 11.59 27.87 -18.28
C VAL A 151 11.07 27.14 -17.04
N LEU A 152 10.73 25.85 -17.17
CA LEU A 152 10.27 25.02 -16.03
C LEU A 152 11.36 24.91 -14.96
N THR A 153 12.63 24.78 -15.37
CA THR A 153 13.76 24.74 -14.42
C THR A 153 13.87 26.05 -13.65
N LYS A 154 13.74 27.18 -14.33
CA LYS A 154 13.76 28.50 -13.68
C LYS A 154 12.59 28.66 -12.71
N ILE A 155 11.39 28.25 -13.09
CA ILE A 155 10.20 28.29 -12.22
C ILE A 155 10.42 27.47 -10.94
N VAL A 156 10.87 26.21 -11.08
CA VAL A 156 11.15 25.32 -9.95
C VAL A 156 12.20 25.92 -9.03
N ASN A 157 13.34 26.36 -9.60
CA ASN A 157 14.44 26.92 -8.82
C ASN A 157 14.08 28.23 -8.12
N ASN A 158 13.37 29.12 -8.80
CA ASN A 158 12.91 30.38 -8.21
C ASN A 158 12.00 30.12 -7.00
N SER A 159 11.06 29.16 -7.12
CA SER A 159 10.19 28.78 -6.00
C SER A 159 10.99 28.25 -4.81
N LEU A 160 11.93 27.34 -5.05
CA LEU A 160 12.72 26.73 -3.98
C LEU A 160 13.69 27.71 -3.32
N GLN A 161 14.31 28.62 -4.09
CA GLN A 161 15.26 29.60 -3.58
C GLN A 161 14.61 30.77 -2.84
N SER A 162 13.46 31.25 -3.34
CA SER A 162 12.75 32.34 -2.69
C SER A 162 12.02 31.93 -1.41
N GLY A 163 11.87 30.61 -1.18
CA GLY A 163 11.03 30.11 -0.10
C GLY A 163 9.54 30.34 -0.33
N CYS A 164 9.13 30.57 -1.59
CA CYS A 164 7.74 30.90 -1.95
C CYS A 164 7.18 29.87 -2.92
N PHE A 165 6.01 29.31 -2.58
CA PHE A 165 5.23 28.50 -3.50
C PHE A 165 4.24 29.39 -4.26
N PRO A 166 4.22 29.34 -5.62
CA PRO A 166 3.40 30.26 -6.41
C PRO A 166 1.90 30.09 -6.17
N GLU A 167 1.18 31.19 -5.97
CA GLU A 167 -0.23 31.19 -5.60
C GLU A 167 -1.15 30.58 -6.66
N ILE A 168 -0.82 30.79 -7.93
CA ILE A 168 -1.59 30.24 -9.06
C ILE A 168 -1.72 28.72 -9.02
N TRP A 169 -0.83 28.01 -8.31
CA TRP A 169 -0.85 26.55 -8.20
C TRP A 169 -1.29 26.05 -6.82
N LYS A 170 -1.83 26.92 -5.97
CA LYS A 170 -2.39 26.55 -4.66
C LYS A 170 -3.84 26.07 -4.73
N GLU A 171 -4.55 26.34 -5.83
CA GLU A 171 -5.90 25.83 -6.03
C GLU A 171 -5.89 24.35 -6.43
N ALA A 172 -6.81 23.57 -5.85
CA ALA A 172 -7.02 22.16 -6.16
C ALA A 172 -8.41 21.95 -6.78
N LEU A 173 -8.48 21.11 -7.82
CA LEU A 173 -9.75 20.63 -8.33
C LEU A 173 -10.06 19.25 -7.72
N VAL A 174 -11.07 19.19 -6.86
CA VAL A 174 -11.43 17.97 -6.14
C VAL A 174 -12.43 17.15 -6.95
N PHE A 175 -12.10 15.89 -7.20
CA PHE A 175 -13.03 14.90 -7.73
C PHE A 175 -13.52 14.01 -6.59
N PRO A 176 -14.82 14.05 -6.25
CA PRO A 176 -15.36 13.21 -5.19
C PRO A 176 -15.36 11.76 -5.64
N LEU A 177 -14.79 10.88 -4.81
CA LEU A 177 -14.75 9.45 -5.07
C LEU A 177 -15.51 8.70 -3.99
N LEU A 178 -16.50 7.88 -4.37
CA LEU A 178 -17.16 6.98 -3.43
C LEU A 178 -16.13 6.04 -2.76
N LYS A 179 -16.18 5.93 -1.44
CA LYS A 179 -15.27 5.10 -0.63
C LYS A 179 -15.30 3.62 -1.03
N LYS A 180 -16.49 3.12 -1.40
CA LYS A 180 -16.69 1.76 -1.93
C LYS A 180 -17.78 1.81 -3.02
N PRO A 181 -17.67 0.98 -4.08
CA PRO A 181 -18.75 0.85 -5.06
C PRO A 181 -20.05 0.35 -4.40
N GLY A 182 -21.18 0.91 -4.77
CA GLY A 182 -22.49 0.50 -4.27
C GLY A 182 -22.90 1.10 -2.91
N LEU A 183 -22.12 2.04 -2.36
CA LEU A 183 -22.57 2.84 -1.23
C LEU A 183 -23.60 3.88 -1.68
N ASP A 184 -24.52 4.24 -0.78
CA ASP A 184 -25.48 5.32 -0.99
C ASP A 184 -24.77 6.65 -1.30
N VAL A 185 -25.41 7.46 -2.14
CA VAL A 185 -24.93 8.77 -2.58
C VAL A 185 -25.22 9.81 -1.48
N ILE A 186 -24.57 9.65 -0.34
CA ILE A 186 -24.57 10.60 0.78
C ILE A 186 -23.16 11.15 0.98
N PHE A 187 -23.06 12.42 1.35
CA PHE A 187 -21.78 13.16 1.36
C PHE A 187 -20.68 12.48 2.19
N LYS A 188 -21.02 11.85 3.34
CA LYS A 188 -20.07 11.11 4.19
C LYS A 188 -19.39 9.92 3.49
N ASN A 189 -19.97 9.41 2.41
CA ASN A 189 -19.45 8.29 1.64
C ASN A 189 -18.45 8.69 0.56
N PHE A 190 -18.23 9.99 0.36
CA PHE A 190 -17.22 10.49 -0.59
C PHE A 190 -15.89 10.78 0.09
N ARG A 191 -14.81 10.63 -0.70
CA ARG A 191 -13.45 11.11 -0.38
C ARG A 191 -13.11 12.26 -1.31
N PRO A 192 -12.55 13.38 -0.81
CA PRO A 192 -12.04 14.46 -1.65
C PRO A 192 -10.70 14.05 -2.26
N VAL A 193 -10.67 13.78 -3.56
CA VAL A 193 -9.41 13.49 -4.25
C VAL A 193 -8.98 14.72 -5.03
N SER A 194 -7.95 15.41 -4.53
CA SER A 194 -7.41 16.63 -5.13
C SER A 194 -6.62 16.33 -6.40
N ASN A 195 -6.96 16.97 -7.49
CA ASN A 195 -6.18 17.04 -8.70
C ASN A 195 -5.47 18.40 -8.75
N LEU A 196 -4.16 18.37 -8.61
CA LEU A 196 -3.30 19.55 -8.66
C LEU A 196 -2.68 19.70 -10.04
N SER A 197 -2.29 20.91 -10.42
CA SER A 197 -1.64 21.19 -11.69
C SER A 197 -0.33 20.39 -11.86
N PHE A 198 0.07 20.16 -13.09
CA PHE A 198 1.28 19.41 -13.40
C PHE A 198 2.55 20.12 -12.89
N VAL A 199 2.61 21.44 -13.06
CA VAL A 199 3.75 22.25 -12.60
C VAL A 199 3.82 22.28 -11.07
N SER A 200 2.67 22.39 -10.38
CA SER A 200 2.59 22.24 -8.92
C SER A 200 3.26 20.95 -8.46
N LYS A 201 2.87 19.81 -9.06
CA LYS A 201 3.44 18.50 -8.72
C LYS A 201 4.93 18.38 -9.05
N LEU A 202 5.41 19.11 -10.06
CA LEU A 202 6.83 19.15 -10.42
C LEU A 202 7.65 19.83 -9.33
N ILE A 203 7.20 21.01 -8.85
CA ILE A 203 7.83 21.76 -7.76
C ILE A 203 7.78 20.92 -6.46
N GLU A 204 6.61 20.34 -6.14
CA GLU A 204 6.46 19.46 -4.97
C GLU A 204 7.44 18.29 -5.01
N ARG A 205 7.64 17.67 -6.18
CA ARG A 205 8.54 16.53 -6.33
C ARG A 205 10.01 16.93 -6.19
N ALA A 206 10.36 18.11 -6.65
CA ALA A 206 11.70 18.69 -6.46
C ALA A 206 12.01 18.89 -4.97
N ALA A 207 11.07 19.46 -4.21
CA ALA A 207 11.17 19.61 -2.77
C ALA A 207 11.17 18.24 -2.06
N PHE A 208 10.25 17.34 -2.43
CA PHE A 208 10.15 15.98 -1.87
C PHE A 208 11.47 15.22 -1.96
N ASN A 209 12.12 15.22 -3.13
CA ASN A 209 13.34 14.45 -3.32
C ASN A 209 14.48 14.91 -2.39
N GLN A 210 14.60 16.21 -2.16
CA GLN A 210 15.63 16.78 -1.31
C GLN A 210 15.33 16.52 0.17
N ILE A 211 14.09 16.74 0.61
CA ILE A 211 13.70 16.44 2.00
C ILE A 211 13.78 14.92 2.27
N HIS A 212 13.29 14.11 1.36
CA HIS A 212 13.41 12.64 1.51
C HIS A 212 14.88 12.20 1.61
N GLY A 213 15.76 12.81 0.82
CA GLY A 213 17.21 12.60 0.94
C GLY A 213 17.75 12.96 2.32
N HIS A 214 17.40 14.13 2.84
CA HIS A 214 17.76 14.59 4.18
C HIS A 214 17.30 13.61 5.27
N LEU A 215 16.02 13.18 5.22
CA LEU A 215 15.45 12.24 6.19
C LEU A 215 16.13 10.86 6.15
N VAL A 216 16.49 10.38 4.96
CA VAL A 216 17.16 9.08 4.79
C VAL A 216 18.60 9.14 5.26
N CYS A 217 19.36 10.17 4.85
CA CYS A 217 20.78 10.30 5.20
C CYS A 217 21.01 10.45 6.71
N ASN A 218 20.05 11.07 7.41
CA ASN A 218 20.14 11.32 8.84
C ASN A 218 19.31 10.37 9.70
N ASN A 219 18.75 9.28 9.12
CA ASN A 219 17.94 8.27 9.81
C ASN A 219 16.72 8.84 10.58
N LEU A 220 16.11 9.91 10.07
CA LEU A 220 15.02 10.62 10.75
C LEU A 220 13.63 9.99 10.55
N TYR A 221 13.52 8.96 9.73
CA TYR A 221 12.26 8.24 9.58
C TYR A 221 12.01 7.30 10.76
N PRO A 222 10.79 7.30 11.33
CA PRO A 222 10.41 6.27 12.32
C PRO A 222 10.58 4.87 11.73
N VAL A 223 11.26 3.98 12.46
CA VAL A 223 11.60 2.62 11.96
C VAL A 223 10.34 1.82 11.61
N ALA A 224 9.31 1.92 12.44
CA ALA A 224 8.06 1.18 12.30
C ALA A 224 7.03 1.83 11.34
N GLN A 225 7.36 2.95 10.66
CA GLN A 225 6.54 3.51 9.59
C GLN A 225 6.97 2.97 8.23
N SER A 226 6.08 2.28 7.55
CA SER A 226 6.38 1.60 6.28
C SER A 226 5.84 2.31 5.03
N ALA A 227 4.86 3.20 5.16
CA ALA A 227 4.27 3.85 4.01
C ALA A 227 5.20 4.90 3.39
N TYR A 228 5.07 5.05 2.06
CA TYR A 228 5.75 6.09 1.26
C TYR A 228 7.28 6.06 1.31
N ARG A 229 7.87 4.98 1.79
CA ARG A 229 9.32 4.79 1.89
C ARG A 229 9.83 3.81 0.84
N ARG A 230 11.02 4.09 0.30
CA ARG A 230 11.70 3.19 -0.64
C ARG A 230 11.98 1.85 0.03
N ASN A 231 11.84 0.76 -0.70
CA ASN A 231 12.05 -0.62 -0.24
C ASN A 231 11.02 -1.14 0.79
N HIS A 232 10.08 -0.32 1.23
CA HIS A 232 8.97 -0.69 2.11
C HIS A 232 7.72 -1.04 1.29
N SER A 233 6.84 -1.85 1.82
CA SER A 233 5.56 -2.24 1.20
C SER A 233 4.60 -2.78 2.25
N THR A 234 3.32 -2.88 1.89
CA THR A 234 2.32 -3.58 2.72
C THR A 234 2.76 -5.00 3.06
N GLU A 235 3.42 -5.69 2.12
CA GLU A 235 3.94 -7.04 2.33
C GLU A 235 5.06 -7.09 3.37
N THR A 236 6.01 -6.15 3.35
CA THR A 236 7.09 -6.12 4.35
C THR A 236 6.57 -5.74 5.74
N ALA A 237 5.59 -4.82 5.83
CA ALA A 237 4.94 -4.44 7.08
C ALA A 237 4.21 -5.64 7.70
N LEU A 238 3.32 -6.30 6.93
CA LEU A 238 2.59 -7.47 7.39
C LEU A 238 3.52 -8.65 7.70
N LEU A 239 4.61 -8.81 6.93
CA LEU A 239 5.60 -9.87 7.18
C LEU A 239 6.26 -9.70 8.54
N LYS A 240 6.59 -8.46 8.94
CA LYS A 240 7.15 -8.16 10.28
C LYS A 240 6.15 -8.51 11.38
N VAL A 241 4.92 -7.98 11.29
CA VAL A 241 3.87 -8.23 12.29
C VAL A 241 3.56 -9.74 12.41
N MET A 242 3.35 -10.41 11.28
CA MET A 242 3.09 -11.85 11.29
C MET A 242 4.28 -12.68 11.76
N ASN A 243 5.52 -12.26 11.44
CA ASN A 243 6.72 -12.93 11.94
C ASN A 243 6.74 -12.94 13.47
N ASP A 244 6.51 -11.78 14.09
CA ASP A 244 6.52 -11.63 15.54
C ASP A 244 5.40 -12.45 16.20
N ILE A 245 4.20 -12.40 15.65
CA ILE A 245 3.05 -13.16 16.16
C ILE A 245 3.31 -14.67 16.04
N LEU A 246 3.81 -15.17 14.89
CA LEU A 246 4.11 -16.59 14.70
C LEU A 246 5.19 -17.10 15.67
N LEU A 247 6.22 -16.29 15.93
CA LEU A 247 7.25 -16.63 16.91
C LEU A 247 6.69 -16.68 18.33
N ASN A 248 5.76 -15.79 18.67
CA ASN A 248 5.10 -15.78 19.97
C ASN A 248 4.10 -16.95 20.11
N MET A 249 3.34 -17.27 19.05
CA MET A 249 2.50 -18.47 19.03
C MET A 249 3.32 -19.76 19.25
N ASN A 250 4.55 -19.79 18.72
CA ASN A 250 5.48 -20.91 18.93
C ASN A 250 5.96 -21.04 20.38
N LYS A 251 5.93 -19.93 21.15
CA LYS A 251 6.17 -19.88 22.60
C LYS A 251 4.91 -20.13 23.42
N GLU A 252 3.81 -20.57 22.79
CA GLU A 252 2.49 -20.76 23.40
C GLU A 252 1.85 -19.46 23.93
N HIS A 253 2.22 -18.30 23.39
CA HIS A 253 1.62 -17.01 23.72
C HIS A 253 0.36 -16.75 22.88
N VAL A 254 -0.50 -15.87 23.43
CA VAL A 254 -1.61 -15.24 22.73
C VAL A 254 -1.23 -13.79 22.45
N THR A 255 -1.63 -13.27 21.30
CA THR A 255 -1.39 -11.88 20.89
C THR A 255 -2.72 -11.13 20.84
N ILE A 256 -2.78 -9.98 21.48
CA ILE A 256 -3.79 -8.95 21.26
C ILE A 256 -3.30 -8.10 20.10
N LEU A 257 -4.07 -8.00 19.02
CA LEU A 257 -3.80 -7.13 17.88
C LEU A 257 -4.94 -6.12 17.74
N VAL A 258 -4.61 -4.84 17.82
CA VAL A 258 -5.55 -3.73 17.63
C VAL A 258 -5.19 -2.99 16.35
N LEU A 259 -6.20 -2.80 15.49
CA LEU A 259 -6.09 -2.00 14.28
C LEU A 259 -6.78 -0.66 14.50
N LEU A 260 -6.00 0.41 14.62
CA LEU A 260 -6.50 1.76 14.85
C LEU A 260 -6.78 2.45 13.52
N ASP A 261 -7.95 3.09 13.38
CA ASP A 261 -8.36 3.89 12.20
C ASP A 261 -8.47 5.37 12.59
N LEU A 262 -8.08 6.26 11.67
CA LEU A 262 -8.16 7.70 11.85
C LEU A 262 -9.29 8.30 11.01
N SER A 263 -9.93 9.34 11.53
CA SER A 263 -10.94 10.10 10.82
C SER A 263 -10.30 11.29 10.08
N ALA A 264 -10.34 11.26 8.74
CA ALA A 264 -9.89 12.39 7.88
C ALA A 264 -8.43 12.81 8.12
N ALA A 265 -7.53 11.86 8.41
CA ALA A 265 -6.16 12.08 8.85
C ALA A 265 -5.36 13.13 8.04
N PHE A 266 -5.49 13.13 6.71
CA PHE A 266 -4.82 14.10 5.85
C PHE A 266 -5.46 15.48 5.88
N ASP A 267 -6.76 15.56 6.11
CA ASP A 267 -7.54 16.80 6.04
C ASP A 267 -7.50 17.59 7.36
N THR A 268 -7.12 16.92 8.47
CA THR A 268 -7.09 17.51 9.82
C THR A 268 -5.71 17.99 10.27
N VAL A 269 -4.65 17.75 9.50
CA VAL A 269 -3.28 18.16 9.84
C VAL A 269 -3.22 19.64 10.20
N ASP A 270 -2.74 19.96 11.40
CA ASP A 270 -2.50 21.35 11.85
C ASP A 270 -1.18 21.88 11.31
N HIS A 271 -1.23 23.03 10.65
CA HIS A 271 -0.05 23.60 10.03
C HIS A 271 0.98 24.10 11.06
N SER A 272 0.53 24.65 12.19
CA SER A 272 1.42 25.16 13.24
C SER A 272 2.19 24.03 13.90
N ILE A 273 1.50 22.96 14.28
CA ILE A 273 2.11 21.73 14.84
C ILE A 273 3.08 21.13 13.83
N LEU A 274 2.69 21.05 12.55
CA LEU A 274 3.55 20.51 11.50
C LEU A 274 4.83 21.33 11.33
N PHE A 275 4.74 22.69 11.32
CA PHE A 275 5.92 23.54 11.17
C PHE A 275 6.85 23.47 12.37
N ASN A 276 6.31 23.40 13.58
CA ASN A 276 7.11 23.19 14.78
C ASN A 276 7.86 21.86 14.70
N ARG A 277 7.17 20.78 14.28
CA ARG A 277 7.77 19.45 14.15
C ARG A 277 8.83 19.38 13.04
N LEU A 278 8.57 20.02 11.88
CA LEU A 278 9.56 20.16 10.82
C LEU A 278 10.84 20.84 11.31
N SER A 279 10.70 21.87 12.15
CA SER A 279 11.84 22.59 12.69
C SER A 279 12.55 21.82 13.80
N SER A 280 11.84 21.41 14.85
CA SER A 280 12.43 20.83 16.06
C SER A 280 12.96 19.41 15.85
N LYS A 281 12.16 18.52 15.25
CA LYS A 281 12.50 17.08 15.12
C LYS A 281 13.23 16.75 13.81
N PHE A 282 13.03 17.56 12.76
CA PHE A 282 13.57 17.26 11.43
C PHE A 282 14.60 18.29 10.93
N GLY A 283 14.91 19.31 11.70
CA GLY A 283 15.98 20.28 11.44
C GLY A 283 15.69 21.24 10.27
N LEU A 284 14.44 21.33 9.78
CA LEU A 284 14.10 22.27 8.72
C LEU A 284 14.03 23.70 9.27
N ASN A 285 14.77 24.62 8.64
CA ASN A 285 14.76 26.03 9.03
C ASN A 285 14.94 26.95 7.81
N GLY A 286 15.14 28.25 8.03
CA GLY A 286 15.44 29.23 6.97
C GLY A 286 14.45 29.17 5.80
N THR A 287 14.99 29.26 4.58
CA THR A 287 14.23 29.31 3.33
C THR A 287 13.44 28.01 3.08
N ALA A 288 13.97 26.86 3.53
CA ALA A 288 13.28 25.60 3.37
C ALA A 288 11.97 25.54 4.20
N LEU A 289 12.01 25.95 5.46
CA LEU A 289 10.81 26.03 6.29
C LEU A 289 9.83 27.11 5.79
N ALA A 290 10.34 28.28 5.35
CA ALA A 290 9.53 29.32 4.74
C ALA A 290 8.77 28.82 3.52
N TRP A 291 9.40 27.99 2.69
CA TRP A 291 8.76 27.37 1.53
C TRP A 291 7.59 26.47 1.95
N PHE A 292 7.72 25.64 3.00
CA PHE A 292 6.61 24.81 3.48
C PHE A 292 5.47 25.66 4.06
N ARG A 293 5.78 26.75 4.75
CA ARG A 293 4.77 27.70 5.20
C ARG A 293 4.01 28.30 4.02
N SER A 294 4.72 28.74 2.99
CA SER A 294 4.12 29.26 1.75
C SER A 294 3.31 28.18 1.01
N TYR A 295 3.80 26.93 0.94
CA TYR A 295 3.13 25.83 0.26
C TYR A 295 1.75 25.49 0.85
N LEU A 296 1.61 25.54 2.17
CA LEU A 296 0.37 25.18 2.87
C LEU A 296 -0.57 26.37 3.12
N SER A 297 -0.08 27.60 3.16
CA SER A 297 -0.92 28.79 3.38
C SER A 297 -1.66 29.22 2.11
N GLY A 298 -2.86 29.84 2.29
CA GLY A 298 -3.65 30.41 1.19
C GLY A 298 -4.13 29.38 0.17
N ARG A 299 -4.28 28.13 0.54
CA ARG A 299 -4.78 27.09 -0.34
C ARG A 299 -6.29 27.10 -0.44
N SER A 300 -6.79 26.68 -1.59
CA SER A 300 -8.21 26.56 -1.85
C SER A 300 -8.56 25.35 -2.70
N GLN A 301 -9.85 25.00 -2.72
CA GLN A 301 -10.36 23.92 -3.54
C GLN A 301 -11.67 24.26 -4.20
N ARG A 302 -11.94 23.61 -5.33
CA ARG A 302 -13.24 23.53 -5.99
C ARG A 302 -13.61 22.08 -6.22
N VAL A 303 -14.86 21.73 -6.09
CA VAL A 303 -15.36 20.37 -6.35
C VAL A 303 -15.89 20.29 -7.77
N SER A 304 -15.51 19.25 -8.52
CA SER A 304 -16.00 19.02 -9.88
C SER A 304 -16.79 17.71 -9.98
N VAL A 305 -18.05 17.82 -10.44
CA VAL A 305 -18.94 16.69 -10.68
C VAL A 305 -19.53 16.83 -12.07
N ARG A 306 -19.35 15.83 -12.93
CA ARG A 306 -19.85 15.81 -14.33
C ARG A 306 -19.52 17.08 -15.13
N GLY A 307 -18.37 17.71 -14.86
CA GLY A 307 -17.94 18.94 -15.53
C GLY A 307 -18.45 20.24 -14.89
N ALA A 308 -19.45 20.19 -14.02
CA ALA A 308 -19.83 21.34 -13.21
C ALA A 308 -18.80 21.54 -12.09
N VAL A 309 -18.43 22.80 -11.82
CA VAL A 309 -17.41 23.16 -10.83
C VAL A 309 -18.05 24.04 -9.77
N SER A 310 -17.80 23.73 -8.49
CA SER A 310 -18.32 24.49 -7.34
C SER A 310 -17.70 25.89 -7.24
N ASP A 311 -18.19 26.67 -6.31
CA ASP A 311 -17.53 27.87 -5.82
C ASP A 311 -16.18 27.51 -5.17
N LYS A 312 -15.37 28.52 -4.91
CA LYS A 312 -14.07 28.38 -4.27
C LYS A 312 -14.25 28.26 -2.75
N PHE A 313 -13.60 27.26 -2.15
CA PHE A 313 -13.54 27.04 -0.71
C PHE A 313 -12.11 27.12 -0.24
N ASP A 314 -11.84 27.96 0.75
CA ASP A 314 -10.52 28.09 1.35
C ASP A 314 -10.24 26.94 2.31
N LEU A 315 -8.97 26.48 2.32
CA LEU A 315 -8.48 25.40 3.17
C LEU A 315 -7.55 25.97 4.23
N ARG A 316 -7.98 25.87 5.50
CA ARG A 316 -7.20 26.35 6.66
C ARG A 316 -6.28 25.28 7.23
N TYR A 317 -6.61 24.02 7.02
CA TYR A 317 -5.98 22.85 7.60
C TYR A 317 -5.71 21.80 6.53
N GLY A 318 -4.94 20.78 6.92
CA GLY A 318 -4.73 19.58 6.10
C GLY A 318 -3.64 19.73 5.05
N VAL A 319 -3.39 18.61 4.41
CA VAL A 319 -2.50 18.48 3.25
C VAL A 319 -3.29 17.91 2.07
N PRO A 320 -3.07 18.39 0.82
CA PRO A 320 -3.91 18.00 -0.30
C PRO A 320 -3.84 16.49 -0.59
N GLN A 321 -4.98 15.78 -0.52
CA GLN A 321 -5.07 14.35 -0.85
C GLN A 321 -4.86 14.14 -2.35
N GLY A 322 -3.64 13.90 -2.78
CA GLY A 322 -3.26 13.75 -4.19
C GLY A 322 -2.03 14.55 -4.58
N SER A 323 -1.47 15.32 -3.64
CA SER A 323 -0.16 15.95 -3.75
C SER A 323 0.98 14.93 -3.67
N CYS A 324 2.16 15.32 -4.09
CA CYS A 324 3.38 14.53 -3.91
C CYS A 324 3.91 14.59 -2.47
N LEU A 325 3.71 15.74 -1.81
CA LEU A 325 4.21 16.01 -0.46
C LEU A 325 3.28 15.54 0.66
N GLY A 326 1.97 15.52 0.44
CA GLY A 326 0.99 15.16 1.46
C GLY A 326 1.34 13.89 2.24
N PRO A 327 1.68 12.78 1.57
CA PRO A 327 2.10 11.55 2.24
C PRO A 327 3.32 11.70 3.15
N LEU A 328 4.33 12.45 2.72
CA LEU A 328 5.54 12.72 3.50
C LEU A 328 5.23 13.59 4.70
N LEU A 329 4.47 14.67 4.50
CA LEU A 329 4.09 15.60 5.56
C LEU A 329 3.24 14.91 6.63
N PHE A 330 2.33 14.01 6.23
CA PHE A 330 1.58 13.20 7.20
C PHE A 330 2.49 12.24 7.98
N THR A 331 3.47 11.59 7.32
CA THR A 331 4.44 10.73 8.00
C THR A 331 5.26 11.51 9.04
N ILE A 332 5.68 12.73 8.70
CA ILE A 332 6.39 13.65 9.61
C ILE A 332 5.45 14.06 10.76
N TYR A 333 4.21 14.41 10.43
CA TYR A 333 3.21 14.82 11.41
C TYR A 333 2.89 13.73 12.42
N ALA A 334 2.74 12.49 11.99
CA ALA A 334 2.44 11.36 12.87
C ALA A 334 3.67 10.75 13.57
N SER A 335 4.87 11.32 13.39
CA SER A 335 6.11 10.70 13.87
C SER A 335 6.25 10.62 15.38
N THR A 336 5.67 11.54 16.14
CA THR A 336 5.75 11.57 17.60
C THR A 336 4.82 10.56 18.28
N MET A 337 3.88 9.96 17.56
CA MET A 337 3.09 8.84 18.08
C MET A 337 3.98 7.66 18.51
N PHE A 338 5.11 7.45 17.83
CA PHE A 338 6.04 6.37 18.18
C PHE A 338 6.68 6.61 19.54
N ASP A 339 6.98 7.86 19.89
CA ASP A 339 7.55 8.26 21.18
C ASP A 339 6.55 7.96 22.33
N VAL A 340 5.24 8.07 22.06
CA VAL A 340 4.18 7.69 23.00
C VAL A 340 4.15 6.18 23.21
N VAL A 341 4.16 5.41 22.11
CA VAL A 341 4.06 3.95 22.19
C VAL A 341 5.30 3.32 22.84
N GLU A 342 6.48 3.90 22.65
CA GLU A 342 7.73 3.41 23.27
C GLU A 342 7.71 3.44 24.80
N LYS A 343 6.83 4.24 25.41
CA LYS A 343 6.62 4.27 26.87
C LYS A 343 5.84 3.05 27.39
N HIS A 344 5.27 2.26 26.49
CA HIS A 344 4.40 1.12 26.80
C HIS A 344 4.97 -0.21 26.29
N LEU A 345 4.40 -1.32 26.80
CA LEU A 345 4.78 -2.68 26.38
C LEU A 345 4.34 -3.08 24.95
N PRO A 346 3.18 -2.60 24.43
CA PRO A 346 2.77 -2.96 23.07
C PRO A 346 3.77 -2.50 22.00
N THR A 347 3.90 -3.31 20.96
CA THR A 347 4.66 -2.96 19.75
C THR A 347 3.74 -2.32 18.73
N VAL A 348 4.23 -1.31 18.01
CA VAL A 348 3.48 -0.65 16.94
C VAL A 348 4.13 -0.88 15.57
N HIS A 349 3.30 -1.01 14.54
CA HIS A 349 3.73 -0.93 13.15
C HIS A 349 2.71 -0.16 12.33
N CYS A 350 3.16 0.89 11.62
CA CYS A 350 2.27 1.77 10.88
C CYS A 350 2.48 1.67 9.37
N TYR A 351 1.38 1.84 8.64
CA TYR A 351 1.39 2.03 7.20
C TYR A 351 0.53 3.24 6.83
N ALA A 352 1.13 4.42 6.79
CA ALA A 352 0.46 5.72 6.75
C ALA A 352 -0.39 5.96 8.01
N ASP A 353 -1.70 6.11 7.84
CA ASP A 353 -2.70 6.27 8.87
C ASP A 353 -3.16 4.93 9.50
N ASP A 354 -2.95 3.81 8.80
CA ASP A 354 -3.27 2.47 9.33
C ASP A 354 -2.23 2.07 10.39
N SER A 355 -2.62 2.05 11.66
CA SER A 355 -1.76 1.70 12.80
C SER A 355 -2.12 0.33 13.37
N GLN A 356 -1.11 -0.51 13.59
CA GLN A 356 -1.22 -1.85 14.13
C GLN A 356 -0.49 -1.88 15.47
N LEU A 357 -1.24 -2.03 16.57
CA LEU A 357 -0.71 -2.15 17.92
C LEU A 357 -0.86 -3.59 18.39
N TYR A 358 0.20 -4.23 18.88
CA TYR A 358 0.13 -5.62 19.32
C TYR A 358 1.04 -5.93 20.51
N ILE A 359 0.54 -6.77 21.41
CA ILE A 359 1.25 -7.29 22.56
C ILE A 359 0.96 -8.78 22.70
N SER A 360 1.95 -9.54 23.16
CA SER A 360 1.83 -10.99 23.34
C SER A 360 2.08 -11.36 24.80
N PHE A 361 1.27 -12.25 25.33
CA PHE A 361 1.33 -12.70 26.72
C PHE A 361 1.17 -14.22 26.82
N SER A 362 1.66 -14.79 27.92
CA SER A 362 1.45 -16.21 28.23
C SER A 362 0.13 -16.41 28.96
N PRO A 363 -0.81 -17.22 28.44
CA PRO A 363 -2.07 -17.54 29.16
C PRO A 363 -1.87 -18.34 30.46
N LYS A 364 -0.65 -18.85 30.68
CA LYS A 364 -0.30 -19.59 31.89
C LYS A 364 0.15 -18.68 33.05
N ALA A 365 0.54 -17.44 32.73
CA ALA A 365 0.96 -16.46 33.74
C ALA A 365 -0.28 -15.93 34.50
N HIS A 366 -0.21 -15.88 35.82
CA HIS A 366 -1.36 -15.54 36.67
C HIS A 366 -1.97 -14.16 36.39
N SER A 367 -1.14 -13.16 36.12
CA SER A 367 -1.56 -11.79 35.73
C SER A 367 -1.42 -11.48 34.25
N GLY A 368 -0.80 -12.36 33.46
CA GLY A 368 -0.35 -12.04 32.09
C GLY A 368 -1.45 -11.53 31.17
N GLN A 369 -2.70 -12.05 31.28
CA GLN A 369 -3.83 -11.57 30.52
C GLN A 369 -4.26 -10.17 30.96
N ALA A 370 -4.43 -9.97 32.28
CA ALA A 370 -4.86 -8.68 32.82
C ALA A 370 -3.84 -7.59 32.56
N ASP A 371 -2.54 -7.87 32.73
CA ASP A 371 -1.44 -6.95 32.46
C ASP A 371 -1.39 -6.55 30.98
N ALA A 372 -1.58 -7.52 30.07
CA ALA A 372 -1.58 -7.25 28.64
C ALA A 372 -2.79 -6.38 28.20
N VAL A 373 -3.98 -6.66 28.74
CA VAL A 373 -5.18 -5.85 28.49
C VAL A 373 -4.98 -4.44 29.03
N ALA A 374 -4.60 -4.29 30.31
CA ALA A 374 -4.37 -2.99 30.93
C ALA A 374 -3.30 -2.17 30.20
N SER A 375 -2.17 -2.80 29.84
CA SER A 375 -1.11 -2.12 29.07
C SER A 375 -1.59 -1.68 27.69
N THR A 376 -2.45 -2.48 27.03
CA THR A 376 -3.03 -2.11 25.72
C THR A 376 -3.98 -0.93 25.89
N GLU A 377 -4.86 -0.94 26.89
CA GLU A 377 -5.82 0.12 27.16
C GLU A 377 -5.12 1.45 27.51
N HIS A 378 -4.12 1.41 28.41
CA HIS A 378 -3.32 2.59 28.75
C HIS A 378 -2.61 3.16 27.53
N CYS A 379 -1.96 2.29 26.73
CA CYS A 379 -1.29 2.74 25.50
C CYS A 379 -2.27 3.40 24.51
N ILE A 380 -3.48 2.84 24.34
CA ILE A 380 -4.50 3.41 23.45
C ILE A 380 -5.02 4.73 24.02
N GLN A 381 -5.15 4.86 25.33
CA GLN A 381 -5.55 6.10 25.98
C GLN A 381 -4.53 7.22 25.75
N ASP A 382 -3.24 6.94 25.93
CA ASP A 382 -2.17 7.90 25.68
C ASP A 382 -2.06 8.27 24.19
N ILE A 383 -2.23 7.28 23.29
CA ILE A 383 -2.32 7.56 21.84
C ILE A 383 -3.52 8.47 21.54
N ARG A 384 -4.67 8.26 22.17
CA ARG A 384 -5.85 9.11 22.01
C ARG A 384 -5.60 10.53 22.51
N GLN A 385 -4.97 10.69 23.66
CA GLN A 385 -4.60 11.99 24.21
C GLN A 385 -3.62 12.72 23.27
N TRP A 386 -2.58 12.01 22.82
CA TRP A 386 -1.65 12.53 21.81
C TRP A 386 -2.39 12.94 20.53
N MET A 387 -3.32 12.11 20.01
CA MET A 387 -4.10 12.44 18.82
C MET A 387 -4.92 13.71 19.02
N SER A 388 -5.56 13.88 20.20
CA SER A 388 -6.33 15.08 20.50
C SER A 388 -5.45 16.33 20.53
N GLN A 389 -4.28 16.26 21.16
CA GLN A 389 -3.29 17.35 21.16
C GLN A 389 -2.81 17.68 19.75
N ASP A 390 -2.58 16.68 18.94
CA ASP A 390 -2.17 16.80 17.53
C ASP A 390 -3.35 17.02 16.56
N ARG A 391 -4.53 17.36 17.06
CA ARG A 391 -5.71 17.64 16.22
C ARG A 391 -6.11 16.51 15.27
N LEU A 392 -5.83 15.27 15.66
CA LEU A 392 -6.26 14.04 14.98
C LEU A 392 -7.42 13.40 15.76
N LEU A 393 -8.36 12.79 15.05
CA LEU A 393 -9.49 12.11 15.66
C LEU A 393 -9.41 10.59 15.40
N MET A 394 -9.33 9.81 16.50
CA MET A 394 -9.44 8.35 16.43
C MET A 394 -10.87 7.95 16.04
N ASN A 395 -11.01 6.92 15.24
CA ASN A 395 -12.29 6.37 14.82
C ASN A 395 -12.60 5.07 15.57
N ASP A 396 -13.20 5.20 16.74
CA ASP A 396 -13.51 4.05 17.61
C ASP A 396 -14.40 3.01 16.91
N ALA A 397 -15.40 3.47 16.14
CA ALA A 397 -16.33 2.58 15.45
C ALA A 397 -15.67 1.72 14.35
N LYS A 398 -14.45 2.05 13.94
CA LYS A 398 -13.68 1.29 12.96
C LYS A 398 -12.42 0.65 13.55
N THR A 399 -12.11 0.93 14.80
CA THR A 399 -11.04 0.22 15.49
C THR A 399 -11.44 -1.25 15.66
N GLU A 400 -10.57 -2.16 15.23
CA GLU A 400 -10.83 -3.60 15.23
C GLU A 400 -9.85 -4.30 16.19
N LEU A 401 -10.36 -5.26 16.96
CA LEU A 401 -9.59 -6.10 17.88
C LEU A 401 -9.56 -7.53 17.37
N LEU A 402 -8.39 -8.15 17.32
CA LEU A 402 -8.21 -9.57 17.00
C LEU A 402 -7.33 -10.24 18.04
N LEU A 403 -7.82 -11.35 18.62
CA LEU A 403 -7.04 -12.24 19.48
C LEU A 403 -6.45 -13.36 18.63
N ILE A 404 -5.11 -13.53 18.70
CA ILE A 404 -4.38 -14.48 17.86
C ILE A 404 -3.62 -15.47 18.74
N GLY A 405 -3.84 -16.75 18.48
CA GLY A 405 -3.16 -17.83 19.19
C GLY A 405 -3.49 -19.20 18.61
N THR A 406 -2.91 -20.24 19.19
CA THR A 406 -3.39 -21.61 18.89
C THR A 406 -4.76 -21.82 19.52
N ARG A 407 -5.57 -22.74 18.98
CA ARG A 407 -6.89 -23.08 19.53
C ARG A 407 -6.80 -23.41 21.03
N GLN A 408 -5.75 -24.13 21.42
CA GLN A 408 -5.52 -24.54 22.81
C GLN A 408 -5.21 -23.36 23.73
N GLN A 409 -4.51 -22.34 23.24
CA GLN A 409 -4.16 -21.16 24.02
C GLN A 409 -5.34 -20.19 24.09
N LEU A 410 -6.04 -20.00 22.98
CA LEU A 410 -7.26 -19.17 22.93
C LEU A 410 -8.36 -19.69 23.85
N ALA A 411 -8.48 -21.01 24.03
CA ALA A 411 -9.45 -21.61 24.96
C ALA A 411 -9.14 -21.34 26.44
N LYS A 412 -7.97 -20.78 26.78
CA LYS A 412 -7.54 -20.49 28.15
C LYS A 412 -7.74 -19.03 28.57
N ILE A 413 -8.12 -18.16 27.62
CA ILE A 413 -8.28 -16.73 27.84
C ILE A 413 -9.77 -16.37 27.91
N THR A 414 -10.05 -15.30 28.65
CA THR A 414 -11.41 -14.78 28.90
C THR A 414 -11.43 -13.26 28.63
N ILE A 415 -10.95 -12.84 27.44
CA ILE A 415 -10.96 -11.43 27.02
C ILE A 415 -12.23 -11.17 26.21
N ASP A 416 -13.21 -10.52 26.84
CA ASP A 416 -14.48 -10.17 26.19
C ASP A 416 -14.36 -8.89 25.34
N GLY A 417 -13.37 -8.04 25.62
CA GLY A 417 -13.12 -6.80 24.91
C GLY A 417 -11.98 -6.00 25.53
N ILE A 418 -11.67 -4.89 24.88
CA ILE A 418 -10.78 -3.83 25.39
C ILE A 418 -11.52 -2.50 25.37
N THR A 419 -11.22 -1.63 26.33
CA THR A 419 -11.80 -0.30 26.41
C THR A 419 -11.03 0.67 25.50
N VAL A 420 -11.74 1.33 24.61
CA VAL A 420 -11.19 2.36 23.73
C VAL A 420 -12.07 3.61 23.85
N GLY A 421 -11.59 4.59 24.60
CA GLY A 421 -12.38 5.76 24.96
C GLY A 421 -13.63 5.38 25.76
N HIS A 422 -14.80 5.69 25.24
CA HIS A 422 -16.09 5.36 25.87
C HIS A 422 -16.71 4.04 25.37
N SER A 423 -16.01 3.30 24.50
CA SER A 423 -16.52 2.10 23.86
C SER A 423 -15.71 0.87 24.25
N VAL A 424 -16.39 -0.26 24.43
CA VAL A 424 -15.73 -1.57 24.56
C VAL A 424 -15.74 -2.24 23.20
N ILE A 425 -14.55 -2.56 22.69
CA ILE A 425 -14.37 -3.22 21.40
C ILE A 425 -14.20 -4.70 21.64
N THR A 426 -15.12 -5.49 21.08
CA THR A 426 -15.11 -6.96 21.18
C THR A 426 -14.20 -7.58 20.12
N PRO A 427 -13.58 -8.74 20.40
CA PRO A 427 -12.75 -9.45 19.42
C PRO A 427 -13.51 -9.87 18.17
N LEU A 428 -12.96 -9.56 17.01
CA LEU A 428 -13.48 -9.94 15.70
C LEU A 428 -12.56 -10.96 15.02
N SER A 429 -13.14 -11.89 14.27
CA SER A 429 -12.36 -12.79 13.40
C SER A 429 -13.24 -13.21 12.22
N PRO A 430 -12.78 -13.02 10.95
CA PRO A 430 -11.51 -12.43 10.55
C PRO A 430 -11.54 -10.89 10.46
N VAL A 431 -10.39 -10.23 10.64
CA VAL A 431 -10.19 -8.79 10.39
C VAL A 431 -9.38 -8.56 9.11
N ARG A 432 -9.56 -7.39 8.49
CA ARG A 432 -8.84 -7.03 7.26
C ARG A 432 -7.74 -6.01 7.52
N ASN A 433 -6.49 -6.47 7.45
CA ASN A 433 -5.30 -5.64 7.65
C ASN A 433 -4.53 -5.45 6.34
N LEU A 434 -4.31 -4.21 5.90
CA LEU A 434 -3.58 -3.85 4.67
C LEU A 434 -3.96 -4.72 3.44
N GLY A 435 -5.24 -5.05 3.33
CA GLY A 435 -5.75 -5.87 2.22
C GLY A 435 -5.68 -7.39 2.40
N VAL A 436 -5.06 -7.89 3.47
CA VAL A 436 -5.01 -9.30 3.86
C VAL A 436 -6.04 -9.57 4.95
N TRP A 437 -6.70 -10.74 4.91
CA TRP A 437 -7.61 -11.17 5.95
C TRP A 437 -6.87 -12.06 6.96
N LEU A 438 -6.87 -11.66 8.21
CA LEU A 438 -6.23 -12.37 9.32
C LEU A 438 -7.32 -13.00 10.20
N ASP A 439 -7.16 -14.27 10.52
CA ASP A 439 -8.02 -15.01 11.43
C ASP A 439 -7.28 -15.33 12.74
N SER A 440 -8.02 -15.64 13.81
CA SER A 440 -7.49 -15.88 15.16
C SER A 440 -6.42 -16.98 15.24
N ASN A 441 -6.36 -17.88 14.28
CA ASN A 441 -5.35 -18.95 14.26
C ASN A 441 -4.27 -18.71 13.19
N LEU A 442 -4.31 -17.60 12.45
CA LEU A 442 -3.49 -17.33 11.28
C LEU A 442 -3.50 -18.48 10.26
N SER A 443 -4.65 -19.12 10.10
CA SER A 443 -4.84 -20.20 9.12
C SER A 443 -4.87 -19.69 7.69
N MET A 444 -5.11 -18.37 7.51
CA MET A 444 -5.25 -17.68 6.22
C MET A 444 -6.40 -18.23 5.34
N GLY A 445 -7.30 -19.02 5.93
CA GLY A 445 -8.39 -19.67 5.21
C GLY A 445 -9.34 -18.68 4.54
N ASP A 446 -9.73 -17.64 5.27
CA ASP A 446 -10.58 -16.55 4.77
C ASP A 446 -9.91 -15.75 3.67
N HIS A 447 -8.62 -15.41 3.85
CA HIS A 447 -7.85 -14.70 2.84
C HIS A 447 -7.78 -15.49 1.53
N ILE A 448 -7.44 -16.77 1.59
CA ILE A 448 -7.35 -17.66 0.43
C ILE A 448 -8.71 -17.80 -0.25
N THR A 449 -9.78 -17.96 0.53
CA THR A 449 -11.14 -18.12 -0.01
C THR A 449 -11.61 -16.85 -0.72
N LYS A 450 -11.45 -15.68 -0.10
CA LYS A 450 -11.84 -14.39 -0.69
C LYS A 450 -10.99 -14.04 -1.91
N THR A 451 -9.67 -14.34 -1.87
CA THR A 451 -8.77 -14.17 -3.01
C THR A 451 -9.15 -15.07 -4.18
N SER A 452 -9.44 -16.34 -3.91
CA SER A 452 -9.87 -17.31 -4.92
C SER A 452 -11.19 -16.91 -5.56
N SER A 453 -12.19 -16.51 -4.76
CA SER A 453 -13.50 -16.07 -5.24
C SER A 453 -13.39 -14.83 -6.14
N ALA A 454 -12.60 -13.84 -5.73
CA ALA A 454 -12.35 -12.65 -6.54
C ALA A 454 -11.64 -13.00 -7.87
N ALA A 455 -10.66 -13.91 -7.83
CA ALA A 455 -9.95 -14.36 -9.02
C ALA A 455 -10.86 -15.13 -9.99
N PHE A 456 -11.70 -16.03 -9.49
CA PHE A 456 -12.67 -16.76 -10.33
C PHE A 456 -13.72 -15.82 -10.95
N TYR A 457 -14.14 -14.77 -10.25
CA TYR A 457 -15.01 -13.75 -10.81
C TYR A 457 -14.37 -13.09 -12.06
N TYR A 458 -13.09 -12.72 -12.00
CA TYR A 458 -12.41 -12.15 -13.17
C TYR A 458 -12.15 -13.19 -14.26
N LEU A 459 -11.82 -14.43 -13.90
CA LEU A 459 -11.70 -15.51 -14.88
C LEU A 459 -13.00 -15.74 -15.65
N TYR A 460 -14.15 -15.68 -14.97
CA TYR A 460 -15.47 -15.75 -15.61
C TYR A 460 -15.67 -14.62 -16.62
N ASN A 461 -15.36 -13.39 -16.24
CA ASN A 461 -15.51 -12.24 -17.14
C ASN A 461 -14.56 -12.31 -18.34
N ILE A 462 -13.30 -12.70 -18.14
CA ILE A 462 -12.33 -12.88 -19.24
C ILE A 462 -12.82 -14.00 -20.18
N ARG A 463 -13.38 -15.10 -19.65
CA ARG A 463 -13.92 -16.21 -20.43
C ARG A 463 -15.03 -15.78 -21.39
N ARG A 464 -15.90 -14.85 -20.98
CA ARG A 464 -17.00 -14.33 -21.84
C ARG A 464 -16.49 -13.66 -23.10
N ILE A 465 -15.34 -12.98 -23.02
CA ILE A 465 -14.74 -12.25 -24.14
C ILE A 465 -13.59 -13.02 -24.81
N ARG A 466 -13.21 -14.20 -24.28
CA ARG A 466 -12.01 -14.96 -24.71
C ARG A 466 -11.95 -15.22 -26.21
N LYS A 467 -13.08 -15.54 -26.83
CA LYS A 467 -13.19 -15.81 -28.29
C LYS A 467 -12.79 -14.63 -29.18
N TYR A 468 -12.74 -13.42 -28.61
CA TYR A 468 -12.30 -12.20 -29.30
C TYR A 468 -10.88 -11.77 -28.93
N LEU A 469 -10.21 -12.48 -28.02
CA LEU A 469 -8.89 -12.14 -27.54
C LEU A 469 -7.81 -13.01 -28.21
N SER A 470 -6.65 -12.41 -28.50
CA SER A 470 -5.45 -13.20 -28.78
C SER A 470 -4.94 -13.89 -27.52
N LYS A 471 -4.09 -14.91 -27.69
CA LYS A 471 -3.41 -15.57 -26.56
C LYS A 471 -2.65 -14.54 -25.70
N LYS A 472 -1.88 -13.64 -26.33
CA LYS A 472 -1.10 -12.58 -25.67
C LYS A 472 -1.99 -11.63 -24.87
N CYS A 473 -3.10 -11.15 -25.45
CA CYS A 473 -4.04 -10.26 -24.76
C CYS A 473 -4.69 -10.97 -23.57
N THR A 474 -5.05 -12.25 -23.71
CA THR A 474 -5.59 -13.04 -22.60
C THR A 474 -4.59 -13.17 -21.46
N GLU A 475 -3.33 -13.47 -21.78
CA GLU A 475 -2.24 -13.56 -20.79
C GLU A 475 -2.03 -12.22 -20.06
N THR A 476 -2.04 -11.10 -20.79
CA THR A 476 -1.96 -9.76 -20.22
C THR A 476 -3.08 -9.48 -19.21
N LEU A 477 -4.33 -9.83 -19.56
CA LEU A 477 -5.47 -9.69 -18.64
C LEU A 477 -5.34 -10.62 -17.43
N ILE A 478 -4.88 -11.85 -17.62
CA ILE A 478 -4.68 -12.79 -16.52
C ILE A 478 -3.59 -12.27 -15.57
N HIS A 479 -2.50 -11.74 -16.08
CA HIS A 479 -1.49 -11.12 -15.23
C HIS A 479 -2.04 -9.95 -14.43
N ALA A 480 -2.81 -9.07 -15.08
CA ALA A 480 -3.40 -7.90 -14.43
C ALA A 480 -4.43 -8.25 -13.35
N PHE A 481 -5.29 -9.24 -13.57
CA PHE A 481 -6.44 -9.51 -12.71
C PHE A 481 -6.32 -10.74 -11.81
N ILE A 482 -5.51 -11.72 -12.21
CA ILE A 482 -5.39 -13.00 -11.49
C ILE A 482 -4.01 -13.11 -10.83
N SER A 483 -2.92 -13.05 -11.61
CA SER A 483 -1.55 -13.20 -11.06
C SER A 483 -1.25 -12.13 -10.01
N SER A 484 -1.66 -10.89 -10.23
CA SER A 484 -1.48 -9.81 -9.27
C SER A 484 -2.14 -10.07 -7.92
N ARG A 485 -3.28 -10.80 -7.90
CA ARG A 485 -3.96 -11.21 -6.66
C ARG A 485 -3.31 -12.39 -5.98
N LEU A 486 -2.88 -13.38 -6.77
CA LEU A 486 -2.17 -14.55 -6.24
C LEU A 486 -0.80 -14.20 -5.65
N ASP A 487 -0.17 -13.10 -6.14
CA ASP A 487 1.14 -12.65 -5.71
C ASP A 487 1.10 -11.58 -4.61
N TYR A 488 -0.09 -11.01 -4.32
CA TYR A 488 -0.22 -10.00 -3.29
C TYR A 488 0.02 -10.59 -1.90
N CYS A 489 1.07 -10.14 -1.22
CA CYS A 489 1.48 -10.60 0.10
C CYS A 489 1.60 -12.15 0.21
N ASN A 490 1.98 -12.83 -0.88
CA ASN A 490 2.02 -14.28 -0.89
C ASN A 490 3.15 -14.89 -0.03
N SER A 491 4.12 -14.09 0.39
CA SER A 491 5.12 -14.51 1.39
C SER A 491 4.50 -14.96 2.71
N LEU A 492 3.35 -14.38 3.09
CA LEU A 492 2.60 -14.73 4.30
C LEU A 492 1.98 -16.15 4.25
N LEU A 493 1.89 -16.73 3.06
CA LEU A 493 1.28 -18.05 2.82
C LEU A 493 2.29 -19.21 2.93
N TYR A 494 3.55 -18.92 3.27
CA TYR A 494 4.57 -19.96 3.43
C TYR A 494 4.23 -20.90 4.60
N GLY A 495 4.49 -22.19 4.39
CA GLY A 495 4.26 -23.22 5.41
C GLY A 495 2.79 -23.54 5.71
N LEU A 496 1.84 -22.99 4.92
CA LEU A 496 0.44 -23.37 5.03
C LEU A 496 0.23 -24.80 4.52
N PRO A 497 -0.79 -25.53 5.04
CA PRO A 497 -1.15 -26.85 4.59
C PRO A 497 -1.41 -26.91 3.07
N ALA A 498 -0.99 -28.00 2.43
CA ALA A 498 -1.07 -28.17 0.98
C ALA A 498 -2.49 -27.95 0.43
N TYR A 499 -3.54 -28.39 1.15
CA TYR A 499 -4.93 -28.24 0.72
C TYR A 499 -5.36 -26.75 0.61
N GLN A 500 -4.79 -25.87 1.41
CA GLN A 500 -5.04 -24.42 1.32
C GLN A 500 -4.38 -23.83 0.06
N ILE A 501 -3.10 -24.12 -0.14
CA ILE A 501 -2.37 -23.67 -1.34
C ILE A 501 -2.98 -24.21 -2.61
N GLN A 502 -3.53 -25.43 -2.56
CA GLN A 502 -4.21 -26.06 -3.71
C GLN A 502 -5.45 -25.27 -4.18
N LYS A 503 -6.12 -24.52 -3.30
CA LYS A 503 -7.23 -23.65 -3.71
C LYS A 503 -6.73 -22.55 -4.66
N LEU A 504 -5.60 -21.90 -4.34
CA LEU A 504 -4.97 -20.90 -5.21
C LEU A 504 -4.39 -21.53 -6.48
N GLN A 505 -3.82 -22.74 -6.37
CA GLN A 505 -3.30 -23.46 -7.53
C GLN A 505 -4.43 -23.81 -8.53
N ARG A 506 -5.64 -24.14 -8.06
CA ARG A 506 -6.82 -24.35 -8.93
C ARG A 506 -7.19 -23.10 -9.72
N VAL A 507 -7.07 -21.91 -9.12
CA VAL A 507 -7.26 -20.63 -9.81
C VAL A 507 -6.24 -20.48 -10.94
N GLN A 508 -4.95 -20.68 -10.63
CA GLN A 508 -3.87 -20.58 -11.61
C GLN A 508 -4.06 -21.60 -12.76
N ASN A 509 -4.45 -22.82 -12.45
CA ASN A 509 -4.71 -23.86 -13.44
C ASN A 509 -5.86 -23.47 -14.37
N SER A 510 -6.94 -22.93 -13.83
CA SER A 510 -8.07 -22.43 -14.62
C SER A 510 -7.68 -21.26 -15.52
N ALA A 511 -6.78 -20.38 -15.03
CA ALA A 511 -6.24 -19.29 -15.82
C ALA A 511 -5.38 -19.81 -16.99
N ALA A 512 -4.49 -20.77 -16.76
CA ALA A 512 -3.66 -21.35 -17.81
C ALA A 512 -4.50 -22.05 -18.90
N ARG A 513 -5.52 -22.82 -18.51
CA ARG A 513 -6.45 -23.43 -19.47
C ARG A 513 -7.20 -22.39 -20.28
N LEU A 514 -7.58 -21.26 -19.66
CA LEU A 514 -8.25 -20.16 -20.36
C LEU A 514 -7.36 -19.51 -21.42
N VAL A 515 -6.04 -19.39 -21.18
CA VAL A 515 -5.08 -18.86 -22.18
C VAL A 515 -5.04 -19.74 -23.42
N PHE A 516 -5.03 -21.06 -23.23
CA PHE A 516 -4.92 -22.03 -24.34
C PHE A 516 -6.26 -22.48 -24.92
N GLU A 517 -7.40 -22.04 -24.34
CA GLU A 517 -8.76 -22.51 -24.70
C GLU A 517 -8.97 -23.99 -24.45
N GLU A 518 -8.25 -24.55 -23.47
CA GLU A 518 -8.29 -25.97 -23.16
C GLU A 518 -9.41 -26.33 -22.19
N SER A 519 -9.83 -27.57 -22.26
CA SER A 519 -10.88 -28.15 -21.41
C SER A 519 -10.41 -28.25 -19.94
N LYS A 520 -11.37 -28.42 -19.03
CA LYS A 520 -11.08 -28.62 -17.59
C LYS A 520 -10.31 -29.94 -17.32
N PHE A 521 -10.32 -30.86 -18.25
CA PHE A 521 -9.68 -32.18 -18.15
C PHE A 521 -8.25 -32.20 -18.70
N CYS A 522 -7.84 -31.16 -19.46
CA CYS A 522 -6.49 -31.06 -19.99
C CYS A 522 -5.44 -31.06 -18.87
N HIS A 523 -4.37 -31.82 -19.06
CA HIS A 523 -3.28 -31.90 -18.10
C HIS A 523 -2.57 -30.56 -17.99
N ILE A 524 -2.35 -30.10 -16.75
CA ILE A 524 -1.95 -28.69 -16.51
C ILE A 524 -0.46 -28.40 -16.67
N THR A 525 0.39 -29.40 -16.39
CA THR A 525 1.86 -29.22 -16.39
C THR A 525 2.41 -28.70 -17.71
N PRO A 526 2.02 -29.23 -18.89
CA PRO A 526 2.46 -28.71 -20.18
C PRO A 526 2.07 -27.24 -20.40
N LEU A 527 0.86 -26.85 -19.93
CA LEU A 527 0.35 -25.49 -20.10
C LEU A 527 1.14 -24.49 -19.24
N LEU A 528 1.41 -24.82 -17.97
CA LEU A 528 2.21 -23.98 -17.08
C LEU A 528 3.66 -23.88 -17.58
N ARG A 529 4.23 -24.97 -18.10
CA ARG A 529 5.58 -25.00 -18.69
C ARG A 529 5.64 -24.08 -19.92
N ALA A 530 4.67 -24.17 -20.84
CA ALA A 530 4.61 -23.34 -22.04
C ALA A 530 4.39 -21.84 -21.75
N LEU A 531 3.72 -21.50 -20.65
CA LEU A 531 3.55 -20.12 -20.18
C LEU A 531 4.72 -19.63 -19.33
N HIS A 532 5.70 -20.45 -19.00
CA HIS A 532 6.75 -20.16 -18.02
C HIS A 532 6.20 -19.67 -16.67
N TRP A 533 5.10 -20.24 -16.21
CA TRP A 533 4.48 -19.90 -14.94
C TRP A 533 4.92 -20.86 -13.83
N LEU A 534 5.51 -20.29 -12.79
CA LEU A 534 5.79 -21.05 -11.57
C LEU A 534 4.49 -21.42 -10.87
N PRO A 535 4.33 -22.68 -10.42
CA PRO A 535 3.23 -23.07 -9.52
C PRO A 535 3.21 -22.21 -8.25
N VAL A 536 2.04 -22.06 -7.64
CA VAL A 536 1.83 -21.14 -6.48
C VAL A 536 2.84 -21.38 -5.36
N VAL A 537 3.12 -22.62 -5.00
CA VAL A 537 4.14 -22.97 -3.99
C VAL A 537 5.51 -22.33 -4.32
N TYR A 538 5.96 -22.48 -5.56
CA TYR A 538 7.25 -21.93 -5.99
C TYR A 538 7.24 -20.41 -6.14
N ARG A 539 6.06 -19.79 -6.36
CA ARG A 539 5.91 -18.33 -6.33
C ARG A 539 6.10 -17.78 -4.92
N ILE A 540 5.60 -18.49 -3.90
CA ILE A 540 5.80 -18.16 -2.48
C ILE A 540 7.29 -18.27 -2.13
N VAL A 541 7.93 -19.39 -2.49
CA VAL A 541 9.38 -19.60 -2.28
C VAL A 541 10.20 -18.51 -2.98
N PHE A 542 9.86 -18.18 -4.24
CA PHE A 542 10.49 -17.11 -5.00
C PHE A 542 10.42 -15.77 -4.25
N LYS A 543 9.26 -15.43 -3.68
CA LYS A 543 9.04 -14.18 -2.98
C LYS A 543 9.89 -14.10 -1.70
N ILE A 544 9.87 -15.15 -0.87
CA ILE A 544 10.69 -15.18 0.36
C ILE A 544 12.17 -15.11 0.03
N SER A 545 12.65 -15.92 -0.92
CA SER A 545 14.08 -15.89 -1.33
C SER A 545 14.49 -14.53 -1.88
N LEU A 546 13.59 -13.83 -2.60
CA LEU A 546 13.84 -12.47 -3.09
C LEU A 546 13.90 -11.45 -1.95
N LEU A 547 13.01 -11.57 -0.95
CA LEU A 547 13.04 -10.71 0.24
C LEU A 547 14.30 -10.97 1.07
N THR A 548 14.71 -12.22 1.21
CA THR A 548 15.99 -12.61 1.86
C THR A 548 17.19 -12.01 1.15
N PHE A 549 17.25 -12.11 -0.19
CA PHE A 549 18.29 -11.46 -0.99
C PHE A 549 18.33 -9.94 -0.72
N LYS A 550 17.18 -9.29 -0.73
CA LYS A 550 17.10 -7.85 -0.47
C LYS A 550 17.54 -7.50 0.95
N ALA A 551 17.20 -8.32 1.95
CA ALA A 551 17.61 -8.14 3.34
C ALA A 551 19.14 -8.20 3.48
N ILE A 552 19.78 -9.22 2.90
CA ILE A 552 21.25 -9.39 2.92
C ILE A 552 21.97 -8.21 2.25
N HIS A 553 21.41 -7.66 1.16
CA HIS A 553 22.02 -6.58 0.38
C HIS A 553 21.54 -5.17 0.80
N LYS A 554 20.92 -5.01 1.98
CA LYS A 554 20.41 -3.74 2.52
C LYS A 554 19.40 -3.02 1.56
N LEU A 555 18.66 -3.83 0.81
CA LEU A 555 17.60 -3.38 -0.12
C LEU A 555 16.20 -3.70 0.43
N ALA A 556 16.09 -4.03 1.71
CA ALA A 556 14.86 -4.23 2.47
C ALA A 556 14.81 -3.25 3.64
N PRO A 557 13.64 -3.07 4.28
CA PRO A 557 13.54 -2.34 5.54
C PRO A 557 14.46 -2.92 6.62
N THR A 558 14.91 -2.07 7.55
CA THR A 558 15.77 -2.47 8.67
C THR A 558 15.14 -3.61 9.48
N TYR A 559 13.86 -3.48 9.82
CA TYR A 559 13.11 -4.49 10.57
C TYR A 559 12.96 -5.86 9.86
N ILE A 560 13.18 -5.93 8.54
CA ILE A 560 13.29 -7.21 7.81
C ILE A 560 14.74 -7.68 7.73
N SER A 561 15.68 -6.74 7.56
CA SER A 561 17.11 -7.07 7.46
C SER A 561 17.65 -7.66 8.76
N GLU A 562 17.16 -7.21 9.91
CA GLU A 562 17.50 -7.71 11.24
C GLU A 562 17.03 -9.15 11.51
N LEU A 563 16.04 -9.63 10.75
CA LEU A 563 15.54 -11.00 10.87
C LEU A 563 16.47 -12.05 10.23
N VAL A 564 17.50 -11.63 9.52
CA VAL A 564 18.46 -12.54 8.86
C VAL A 564 19.87 -12.14 9.22
N SER A 565 20.68 -13.11 9.60
CA SER A 565 22.10 -12.90 9.91
C SER A 565 22.98 -13.87 9.13
N LEU A 566 24.09 -13.36 8.61
CA LEU A 566 25.11 -14.20 7.98
C LEU A 566 25.74 -15.10 9.03
N LYS A 567 26.02 -16.34 8.65
CA LYS A 567 26.72 -17.28 9.51
C LYS A 567 28.14 -16.77 9.69
N ASP A 568 28.51 -16.49 10.96
CA ASP A 568 29.87 -16.14 11.30
C ASP A 568 30.74 -17.37 11.16
N THR A 569 31.76 -17.28 10.31
CA THR A 569 32.72 -18.35 10.05
C THR A 569 34.01 -18.16 10.82
N GLY A 570 33.97 -17.46 11.96
CA GLY A 570 35.07 -17.07 12.83
C GLY A 570 35.92 -18.23 13.41
N GLY A 571 36.21 -19.23 12.62
CA GLY A 571 37.12 -20.33 12.95
C GLY A 571 38.47 -20.17 12.26
N ARG A 572 39.56 -20.52 12.99
CA ARG A 572 40.96 -20.51 12.55
C ARG A 572 41.29 -21.32 11.27
N TYR A 573 40.30 -21.97 10.66
CA TYR A 573 40.44 -22.74 9.43
C TYR A 573 39.45 -22.27 8.37
N ASN A 574 39.97 -21.72 7.26
CA ASN A 574 39.22 -21.44 6.03
C ASN A 574 38.79 -22.79 5.41
N LEU A 575 37.73 -23.39 5.89
CA LEU A 575 37.08 -24.52 5.24
C LEU A 575 36.48 -24.04 3.89
N ARG A 576 36.57 -24.87 2.85
CA ARG A 576 36.02 -24.60 1.49
C ARG A 576 34.53 -24.21 1.47
N LEU A 577 33.84 -24.42 2.59
CA LEU A 577 32.43 -23.99 2.83
C LEU A 577 32.27 -22.49 3.19
N ASN A 578 33.36 -21.77 3.51
CA ASN A 578 33.28 -20.40 4.06
C ASN A 578 32.91 -19.31 3.03
N ASN A 579 33.00 -19.59 1.72
CA ASN A 579 32.71 -18.58 0.68
C ASN A 579 31.24 -18.49 0.26
N GLY A 580 30.33 -19.11 1.00
CA GLY A 580 28.97 -19.38 0.50
C GLY A 580 27.86 -18.42 0.94
N LYS A 581 28.13 -17.32 1.66
CA LYS A 581 27.07 -16.41 2.16
C LYS A 581 25.89 -17.17 2.81
N LEU A 582 26.18 -18.17 3.63
CA LEU A 582 25.15 -18.91 4.36
C LEU A 582 24.56 -18.05 5.47
N LEU A 583 23.29 -18.28 5.78
CA LEU A 583 22.60 -17.63 6.88
C LEU A 583 22.56 -18.55 8.11
N ASN A 584 22.56 -17.95 9.29
CA ASN A 584 22.30 -18.65 10.52
C ASN A 584 20.87 -19.17 10.51
N ILE A 585 20.70 -20.48 10.70
CA ILE A 585 19.38 -21.06 10.94
C ILE A 585 19.16 -21.02 12.45
N PRO A 586 18.16 -20.28 12.94
CA PRO A 586 17.91 -20.20 14.38
C PRO A 586 17.54 -21.59 14.92
N SER A 587 18.10 -21.94 16.06
CA SER A 587 17.72 -23.16 16.78
C SER A 587 16.44 -22.86 17.57
N CYS A 588 15.29 -23.26 17.06
CA CYS A 588 14.07 -23.27 17.83
C CYS A 588 13.85 -24.65 18.43
N LYS A 589 13.89 -24.75 19.74
CA LYS A 589 13.31 -25.91 20.46
C LYS A 589 11.79 -25.78 20.38
N SER A 590 11.25 -26.10 19.21
CA SER A 590 9.85 -25.88 18.89
C SER A 590 9.09 -27.20 18.88
N LEU A 591 8.00 -27.23 19.60
CA LEU A 591 6.99 -28.29 19.56
C LEU A 591 5.95 -28.08 18.46
N SER A 592 5.99 -26.94 17.70
CA SER A 592 4.96 -26.61 16.71
C SER A 592 5.55 -26.19 15.38
N THR A 593 4.87 -26.58 14.28
CA THR A 593 5.17 -26.19 12.90
C THR A 593 4.86 -24.70 12.61
N LEU A 594 4.26 -23.96 13.56
CA LEU A 594 3.85 -22.57 13.37
C LEU A 594 5.06 -21.63 13.29
N GLY A 595 6.08 -21.82 14.13
CA GLY A 595 7.32 -21.05 14.08
C GLY A 595 8.05 -21.19 12.74
N ASP A 596 7.99 -22.36 12.12
CA ASP A 596 8.61 -22.62 10.81
C ASP A 596 8.00 -21.77 9.67
N ARG A 597 6.81 -21.24 9.86
CA ARG A 597 6.15 -20.32 8.91
C ARG A 597 6.68 -18.89 9.00
N SER A 598 7.32 -18.52 10.12
CA SER A 598 7.88 -17.17 10.28
C SER A 598 8.99 -16.90 9.26
N PHE A 599 9.13 -15.64 8.85
CA PHE A 599 10.21 -15.24 7.94
C PHE A 599 11.58 -15.50 8.56
N TYR A 600 11.72 -15.30 9.87
CA TYR A 600 12.92 -15.56 10.65
C TYR A 600 13.44 -17.01 10.49
N MET A 601 12.55 -17.99 10.40
CA MET A 601 12.88 -19.40 10.22
C MET A 601 12.94 -19.81 8.73
N ALA A 602 12.02 -19.31 7.93
CA ALA A 602 11.88 -19.69 6.52
C ALA A 602 13.00 -19.13 5.64
N ALA A 603 13.37 -17.87 5.85
CA ALA A 603 14.35 -17.18 5.01
C ALA A 603 15.73 -17.89 5.02
N PRO A 604 16.34 -18.21 6.17
CA PRO A 604 17.62 -18.91 6.18
C PRO A 604 17.56 -20.32 5.59
N LYS A 605 16.47 -21.06 5.85
CA LYS A 605 16.28 -22.41 5.31
C LYS A 605 16.26 -22.39 3.78
N LEU A 606 15.40 -21.55 3.21
CA LEU A 606 15.26 -21.42 1.76
C LEU A 606 16.51 -20.84 1.08
N TRP A 607 17.18 -19.90 1.73
CA TRP A 607 18.41 -19.30 1.22
C TRP A 607 19.55 -20.30 1.17
N ASN A 608 19.76 -21.06 2.23
CA ASN A 608 20.84 -22.05 2.32
C ASN A 608 20.64 -23.22 1.35
N ASP A 609 19.39 -23.52 0.97
CA ASP A 609 19.05 -24.53 -0.06
C ASP A 609 19.35 -24.06 -1.50
N LEU A 610 19.61 -22.78 -1.72
CA LEU A 610 19.94 -22.27 -3.04
C LEU A 610 21.38 -22.69 -3.44
N PRO A 611 21.62 -22.99 -4.72
CA PRO A 611 22.96 -23.22 -5.25
C PRO A 611 23.90 -22.03 -5.00
N LEU A 612 25.17 -22.31 -4.78
CA LEU A 612 26.20 -21.30 -4.49
C LEU A 612 26.26 -20.18 -5.53
N PHE A 613 26.16 -20.54 -6.80
CA PHE A 613 26.21 -19.54 -7.88
C PHE A 613 25.05 -18.53 -7.82
N ILE A 614 23.86 -18.92 -7.31
CA ILE A 614 22.73 -18.02 -7.11
C ILE A 614 22.96 -17.13 -5.89
N ARG A 615 23.47 -17.68 -4.77
CA ARG A 615 23.74 -16.92 -3.55
C ARG A 615 24.83 -15.86 -3.72
N ASN A 616 25.74 -16.04 -4.66
CA ASN A 616 26.84 -15.11 -4.93
C ASN A 616 26.47 -13.94 -5.88
N ILE A 617 25.27 -13.95 -6.45
CA ILE A 617 24.79 -12.85 -7.30
C ILE A 617 24.63 -11.58 -6.45
N SER A 618 25.06 -10.43 -6.98
CA SER A 618 24.92 -9.11 -6.34
C SER A 618 23.79 -8.27 -6.92
N SER A 619 23.44 -8.48 -8.20
CA SER A 619 22.38 -7.72 -8.87
C SER A 619 21.00 -8.34 -8.66
N VAL A 620 20.04 -7.54 -8.18
CA VAL A 620 18.63 -7.95 -8.00
C VAL A 620 18.02 -8.52 -9.28
N ASN A 621 18.28 -7.90 -10.43
CA ASN A 621 17.67 -8.31 -11.70
C ASN A 621 18.24 -9.66 -12.18
N VAL A 622 19.55 -9.86 -12.02
CA VAL A 622 20.22 -11.13 -12.34
C VAL A 622 19.74 -12.23 -11.37
N PHE A 623 19.68 -11.91 -10.07
CA PHE A 623 19.16 -12.83 -9.06
C PHE A 623 17.74 -13.30 -9.34
N LYS A 624 16.82 -12.37 -9.67
CA LYS A 624 15.44 -12.72 -10.03
C LYS A 624 15.37 -13.70 -11.20
N LYS A 625 16.19 -13.50 -12.23
CA LYS A 625 16.22 -14.38 -13.42
C LYS A 625 16.77 -15.76 -13.04
N ALA A 626 17.91 -15.82 -12.38
CA ALA A 626 18.54 -17.08 -11.97
C ALA A 626 17.66 -17.88 -11.00
N LEU A 627 17.07 -17.20 -10.00
CA LEU A 627 16.13 -17.83 -9.06
C LEU A 627 14.89 -18.38 -9.77
N LYS A 628 14.29 -17.60 -10.69
CA LYS A 628 13.12 -18.09 -11.46
C LYS A 628 13.46 -19.33 -12.26
N THR A 629 14.60 -19.35 -12.95
CA THR A 629 15.07 -20.51 -13.73
C THR A 629 15.29 -21.73 -12.84
N HIS A 630 15.97 -21.56 -11.73
CA HIS A 630 16.22 -22.65 -10.77
C HIS A 630 14.92 -23.25 -10.22
N LEU A 631 13.99 -22.39 -9.77
CA LEU A 631 12.70 -22.86 -9.25
C LEU A 631 11.82 -23.47 -10.35
N PHE A 632 11.94 -23.00 -11.58
CA PHE A 632 11.23 -23.59 -12.73
C PHE A 632 11.73 -25.00 -13.05
N GLN A 633 13.04 -25.21 -13.01
CA GLN A 633 13.63 -26.55 -13.16
C GLN A 633 13.21 -27.50 -12.02
N LYS A 634 13.15 -27.00 -10.76
CA LYS A 634 12.62 -27.79 -9.63
C LYS A 634 11.12 -28.11 -9.80
N ALA A 635 10.33 -27.18 -10.34
CA ALA A 635 8.89 -27.38 -10.52
C ALA A 635 8.54 -28.32 -11.68
N PHE A 636 9.39 -28.37 -12.69
CA PHE A 636 9.18 -29.12 -13.93
C PHE A 636 10.46 -29.88 -14.30
N PRO A 637 10.82 -30.93 -13.55
CA PRO A 637 11.96 -31.75 -13.91
C PRO A 637 11.81 -32.28 -15.33
N SER A 638 12.94 -32.39 -16.06
CA SER A 638 13.02 -32.88 -17.44
C SER A 638 12.67 -34.34 -17.51
#